data_bba3c7d12006215426153281b005ffc1
#
_entry.id   bba3c7d12006215426153281b005ffc1
#
_cell.length_a   1.000
_cell.length_b   1.000
_cell.length_c   1.000
_cell.angle_alpha   90.00
_cell.angle_beta   90.00
_cell.angle_gamma   90.00
#
_symmetry.space_group_name_H-M   'P 1'
#
loop_
_entity.id
_entity.type
_entity.pdbx_description
1 polymer ?
#
loop_
_entity_poly.entity_id
_entity_poly.type
_entity_poly.pdbx_seq_one_letter_code
_entity_poly.pdbx_strand_id
1 'polypeptide(L)'
;MPSHRRSIYIGLGGLGVQVISKVKEFFNEKDEILPMIKYLGIDTNNHELQNSNLNNEELVFLRTCNPIALFQAQSQSFPWMPDENKGDITSLSGYGSGQIRSNGRFAFEVNRNIIYERLQRYYDELMNIPLGMADILYTPNIDIHVVSSIAGGTGSGIVIELAKMIKEVIPASNVMGYFFSDSFFQSIGIGWNIKANAYATLFELNNEMSSSNRPFDTCVYIDNKTDSHNGMVKQYMYGLDEAINSAARTMCTVSSFGNSNWSFFDDVKAAMASGFYNQTQRMAWITSIGSSAISYNKDKINYFIHHSLASRLAKSLLRTDYIIPNAVAELCYSIRESLINLENSSDIPLLHSLVNVDEGGSINDERLQSELSRLESSFRESVLGWGNKTKLQISKCIFNLLQQNNTVSLPNIRHALSELLDLIKMFEDTDLKDKEELLCQNNQLVHELNGYSELLRETFYHVLSRIMYSAEIANLKEKMIDVKYRLLKNEYDIRCKYRIREALSDLQTYCEEEMERINTLIQTMRNLSEEIDANLNNYLLANECSEADINVTPCFINQLDIDKIRVNWDVVRTNLFETSSYHNICREYLIQLISQNCDITLNYNNLLVNINNFGMYICDMLRRSEVLLNVDYNGETVMHDVSFVISTPPGLEQFIRNIVGNHLNNNSFVVVQGEENEIRAYKTAFLFTPHSISGLNVNESFANSNEASVIETLKQGRYSPFTDKNYQNLYNATKGL
;
A
#
# COMPACT_ATOMS: atom_id res chain seq x y z
N MET A 1 -18.58 -10.20 -2.15
CA MET A 1 -18.81 -8.80 -2.55
C MET A 1 -20.03 -8.28 -1.81
N PRO A 2 -20.10 -6.98 -1.48
CA PRO A 2 -21.31 -6.44 -0.86
C PRO A 2 -22.45 -6.47 -1.87
N SER A 3 -23.63 -6.91 -1.46
CA SER A 3 -24.80 -6.85 -2.30
C SER A 3 -25.38 -5.42 -2.30
N HIS A 4 -25.84 -4.96 -3.45
CA HIS A 4 -26.42 -3.63 -3.63
C HIS A 4 -27.91 -3.70 -3.94
N ARG A 5 -28.66 -2.73 -3.44
CA ARG A 5 -30.07 -2.52 -3.86
C ARG A 5 -30.12 -1.80 -5.20
N ARG A 6 -31.23 -1.98 -5.90
CA ARG A 6 -31.54 -1.16 -7.07
C ARG A 6 -31.68 0.29 -6.63
N SER A 7 -30.83 1.18 -7.15
CA SER A 7 -30.73 2.56 -6.69
C SER A 7 -30.67 3.55 -7.84
N ILE A 8 -31.28 4.73 -7.64
CA ILE A 8 -31.15 5.88 -8.54
C ILE A 8 -30.59 7.06 -7.74
N TYR A 9 -29.48 7.59 -8.20
CA TYR A 9 -28.86 8.79 -7.63
C TYR A 9 -29.17 10.00 -8.50
N ILE A 10 -29.88 10.99 -7.94
CA ILE A 10 -30.34 12.19 -8.64
C ILE A 10 -29.70 13.43 -8.03
N GLY A 11 -28.93 14.15 -8.82
CA GLY A 11 -28.29 15.41 -8.43
C GLY A 11 -28.97 16.61 -9.06
N LEU A 12 -29.38 17.59 -8.23
CA LEU A 12 -30.09 18.77 -8.64
C LEU A 12 -29.24 20.03 -8.47
N GLY A 13 -29.05 20.76 -9.57
CA GLY A 13 -28.13 21.89 -9.64
C GLY A 13 -26.69 21.51 -9.56
N GLY A 14 -25.76 22.44 -9.77
CA GLY A 14 -24.32 22.15 -9.86
C GLY A 14 -23.79 21.33 -8.69
N LEU A 15 -24.13 21.68 -7.45
CA LEU A 15 -23.70 20.90 -6.27
C LEU A 15 -24.23 19.46 -6.29
N GLY A 16 -25.52 19.27 -6.56
CA GLY A 16 -26.10 17.93 -6.59
C GLY A 16 -25.45 17.06 -7.66
N VAL A 17 -25.15 17.64 -8.83
CA VAL A 17 -24.44 16.97 -9.92
C VAL A 17 -23.01 16.59 -9.49
N GLN A 18 -22.30 17.46 -8.78
CA GLN A 18 -20.95 17.16 -8.26
C GLN A 18 -20.98 15.99 -7.27
N VAL A 19 -21.95 15.97 -6.35
CA VAL A 19 -22.07 14.88 -5.36
C VAL A 19 -22.30 13.53 -6.06
N ILE A 20 -23.27 13.44 -6.99
CA ILE A 20 -23.53 12.16 -7.67
C ILE A 20 -22.39 11.76 -8.62
N SER A 21 -21.62 12.72 -9.15
CA SER A 21 -20.38 12.47 -9.86
C SER A 21 -19.37 11.76 -8.96
N LYS A 22 -19.22 12.22 -7.73
CA LYS A 22 -18.37 11.55 -6.73
C LYS A 22 -18.91 10.18 -6.33
N VAL A 23 -20.21 10.01 -6.18
CA VAL A 23 -20.84 8.68 -5.97
C VAL A 23 -20.45 7.72 -7.09
N LYS A 24 -20.52 8.19 -8.35
CA LYS A 24 -20.14 7.39 -9.52
C LYS A 24 -18.65 7.05 -9.53
N GLU A 25 -17.77 7.99 -9.17
CA GLU A 25 -16.35 7.73 -9.01
C GLU A 25 -16.09 6.61 -8.00
N PHE A 26 -16.67 6.69 -6.81
CA PHE A 26 -16.49 5.68 -5.76
C PHE A 26 -16.99 4.28 -6.14
N PHE A 27 -18.05 4.19 -6.96
CA PHE A 27 -18.48 2.89 -7.48
C PHE A 27 -17.60 2.41 -8.62
N ASN A 28 -17.07 3.30 -9.48
CA ASN A 28 -16.21 2.94 -10.60
C ASN A 28 -14.77 2.56 -10.17
N GLU A 29 -14.28 3.09 -9.05
CA GLU A 29 -12.97 2.71 -8.47
C GLU A 29 -12.89 1.19 -8.17
N LYS A 30 -14.04 0.51 -8.12
CA LYS A 30 -14.13 -0.94 -7.90
C LYS A 30 -14.11 -1.75 -9.20
N ASP A 31 -13.83 -1.13 -10.36
CA ASP A 31 -13.85 -1.77 -11.69
C ASP A 31 -15.15 -2.51 -12.06
N GLU A 32 -16.25 -2.20 -11.40
CA GLU A 32 -17.53 -2.87 -11.60
C GLU A 32 -18.56 -1.90 -12.15
N ILE A 33 -19.04 -2.17 -13.37
CA ILE A 33 -20.27 -1.53 -13.87
C ILE A 33 -21.44 -2.21 -13.18
N LEU A 34 -22.03 -1.51 -12.21
CA LEU A 34 -23.16 -2.02 -11.45
C LEU A 34 -24.48 -1.71 -12.20
N PRO A 35 -25.12 -2.68 -12.87
CA PRO A 35 -26.32 -2.44 -13.68
C PRO A 35 -27.52 -1.98 -12.85
N MET A 36 -27.50 -2.25 -11.51
CA MET A 36 -28.55 -1.87 -10.58
C MET A 36 -28.46 -0.42 -10.11
N ILE A 37 -27.46 0.33 -10.54
CA ILE A 37 -27.29 1.73 -10.15
C ILE A 37 -27.47 2.63 -11.38
N LYS A 38 -28.29 3.68 -11.21
CA LYS A 38 -28.52 4.70 -12.23
C LYS A 38 -28.20 6.08 -11.67
N TYR A 39 -27.72 6.97 -12.55
CA TYR A 39 -27.37 8.34 -12.20
C TYR A 39 -28.18 9.31 -13.07
N LEU A 40 -28.60 10.45 -12.46
CA LEU A 40 -29.35 11.49 -13.16
C LEU A 40 -28.97 12.87 -12.66
N GLY A 41 -28.16 13.59 -13.42
CA GLY A 41 -27.83 14.99 -13.16
C GLY A 41 -28.78 15.93 -13.86
N ILE A 42 -29.40 16.87 -13.12
CA ILE A 42 -30.40 17.81 -13.63
C ILE A 42 -29.98 19.24 -13.27
N ASP A 43 -29.74 20.09 -14.26
CA ASP A 43 -29.43 21.50 -14.02
C ASP A 43 -29.92 22.42 -15.14
N THR A 44 -30.07 23.70 -14.82
CA THR A 44 -30.29 24.82 -15.75
C THR A 44 -28.99 25.41 -16.28
N ASN A 45 -27.83 25.01 -15.72
CA ASN A 45 -26.52 25.43 -16.16
C ASN A 45 -25.83 24.30 -16.94
N ASN A 46 -25.66 24.50 -18.25
CA ASN A 46 -25.03 23.47 -19.09
C ASN A 46 -23.54 23.26 -18.80
N HIS A 47 -22.85 24.31 -18.36
CA HIS A 47 -21.42 24.21 -18.04
C HIS A 47 -21.17 23.29 -16.84
N GLU A 48 -21.99 23.38 -15.80
CA GLU A 48 -21.90 22.49 -14.62
C GLU A 48 -22.15 21.02 -15.00
N LEU A 49 -23.11 20.77 -15.89
CA LEU A 49 -23.38 19.43 -16.38
C LEU A 49 -22.22 18.85 -17.18
N GLN A 50 -21.61 19.64 -18.08
CA GLN A 50 -20.52 19.19 -18.92
C GLN A 50 -19.21 18.95 -18.17
N ASN A 51 -19.00 19.60 -17.03
CA ASN A 51 -17.83 19.41 -16.17
C ASN A 51 -17.94 18.19 -15.25
N SER A 52 -19.06 17.47 -15.29
CA SER A 52 -19.25 16.25 -14.51
C SER A 52 -18.68 15.01 -15.22
N ASN A 53 -18.45 13.95 -14.47
CA ASN A 53 -18.06 12.63 -15.02
C ASN A 53 -19.26 11.78 -15.45
N LEU A 54 -20.47 12.38 -15.46
CA LEU A 54 -21.69 11.72 -15.89
C LEU A 54 -21.75 11.64 -17.42
N ASN A 55 -22.32 10.57 -17.94
CA ASN A 55 -22.50 10.38 -19.36
C ASN A 55 -23.67 11.26 -19.88
N ASN A 56 -23.69 11.57 -21.17
CA ASN A 56 -24.77 12.39 -21.77
C ASN A 56 -26.18 11.80 -21.52
N GLU A 57 -26.28 10.49 -21.41
CA GLU A 57 -27.56 9.83 -21.09
C GLU A 57 -27.97 9.99 -19.62
N GLU A 58 -27.03 10.30 -18.76
CA GLU A 58 -27.26 10.54 -17.34
C GLU A 58 -27.51 12.02 -17.03
N LEU A 59 -27.50 12.88 -18.03
CA LEU A 59 -27.66 14.33 -17.89
C LEU A 59 -29.00 14.79 -18.47
N VAL A 60 -29.67 15.71 -17.76
CA VAL A 60 -30.83 16.43 -18.23
C VAL A 60 -30.58 17.94 -18.08
N PHE A 61 -30.34 18.58 -19.21
CA PHE A 61 -30.20 20.03 -19.26
C PHE A 61 -31.59 20.68 -19.39
N LEU A 62 -31.99 21.42 -18.37
CA LEU A 62 -33.28 22.15 -18.34
C LEU A 62 -33.22 23.42 -19.21
N ARG A 63 -33.09 23.22 -20.50
CA ARG A 63 -33.03 24.32 -21.47
C ARG A 63 -34.40 24.91 -21.67
N THR A 64 -34.49 26.22 -21.58
CA THR A 64 -35.68 26.96 -21.92
C THR A 64 -35.41 27.89 -23.11
N CYS A 65 -35.91 27.50 -24.29
CA CYS A 65 -35.80 28.33 -25.47
C CYS A 65 -36.76 29.51 -25.40
N ASN A 66 -36.22 30.73 -25.54
CA ASN A 66 -36.98 31.95 -25.48
C ASN A 66 -37.97 32.03 -24.25
N PRO A 67 -37.38 32.01 -23.03
CA PRO A 67 -38.18 31.84 -21.80
C PRO A 67 -39.23 32.95 -21.61
N ILE A 68 -38.95 34.16 -22.04
CA ILE A 68 -39.90 35.28 -21.94
C ILE A 68 -41.13 35.02 -22.81
N ALA A 69 -40.97 34.68 -24.06
CA ALA A 69 -42.08 34.41 -24.98
C ALA A 69 -42.90 33.19 -24.51
N LEU A 70 -42.23 32.15 -24.04
CA LEU A 70 -42.89 30.97 -23.50
C LEU A 70 -43.75 31.33 -22.25
N PHE A 71 -43.17 32.09 -21.35
CA PHE A 71 -43.91 32.56 -20.17
C PHE A 71 -45.12 33.43 -20.52
N GLN A 72 -44.96 34.36 -21.46
CA GLN A 72 -46.05 35.21 -21.91
C GLN A 72 -47.18 34.40 -22.57
N ALA A 73 -46.84 33.38 -23.34
CA ALA A 73 -47.81 32.51 -24.01
C ALA A 73 -48.57 31.61 -23.04
N GLN A 74 -47.96 31.23 -21.92
CA GLN A 74 -48.50 30.27 -20.95
C GLN A 74 -48.59 30.80 -19.52
N SER A 75 -48.69 32.11 -19.36
CA SER A 75 -48.70 32.76 -18.01
C SER A 75 -49.77 32.21 -17.07
N GLN A 76 -50.93 31.76 -17.60
CA GLN A 76 -51.99 31.16 -16.81
C GLN A 76 -51.60 29.78 -16.23
N SER A 77 -50.64 29.08 -16.87
CA SER A 77 -50.12 27.79 -16.39
C SER A 77 -49.14 27.93 -15.23
N PHE A 78 -48.60 29.13 -15.00
CA PHE A 78 -47.61 29.41 -13.98
C PHE A 78 -48.10 30.53 -13.01
N PRO A 79 -49.25 30.35 -12.33
CA PRO A 79 -49.84 31.40 -11.46
C PRO A 79 -48.98 31.70 -10.24
N TRP A 80 -48.06 30.84 -9.89
CA TRP A 80 -47.11 30.96 -8.79
C TRP A 80 -45.88 31.80 -9.13
N MET A 81 -45.62 32.08 -10.42
CA MET A 81 -44.45 32.85 -10.87
C MET A 81 -44.67 34.35 -10.56
N PRO A 82 -43.76 35.00 -9.80
CA PRO A 82 -43.88 36.42 -9.51
C PRO A 82 -43.70 37.27 -10.78
N ASP A 83 -44.50 38.32 -10.91
CA ASP A 83 -44.43 39.25 -12.05
C ASP A 83 -43.07 39.95 -12.14
N GLU A 84 -42.42 40.18 -11.02
CA GLU A 84 -41.15 40.87 -10.88
C GLU A 84 -39.96 40.04 -11.43
N ASN A 85 -40.08 38.73 -11.47
CA ASN A 85 -39.02 37.83 -11.99
C ASN A 85 -39.03 37.70 -13.52
N LYS A 86 -39.98 38.32 -14.21
CA LYS A 86 -40.07 38.20 -15.68
C LYS A 86 -38.82 38.67 -16.44
N GLY A 87 -38.06 39.63 -15.88
CA GLY A 87 -36.79 40.10 -16.45
C GLY A 87 -35.65 39.14 -16.25
N ASP A 88 -35.64 38.35 -15.18
CA ASP A 88 -34.53 37.50 -14.77
C ASP A 88 -34.62 36.09 -15.37
N ILE A 89 -35.74 35.75 -16.00
CA ILE A 89 -35.97 34.46 -16.69
C ILE A 89 -34.97 34.25 -17.85
N THR A 90 -34.39 35.30 -18.39
CA THR A 90 -33.46 35.23 -19.55
C THR A 90 -32.23 34.36 -19.27
N SER A 91 -31.79 34.25 -18.02
CA SER A 91 -30.67 33.39 -17.61
C SER A 91 -30.91 31.91 -17.92
N LEU A 92 -32.18 31.46 -18.01
CA LEU A 92 -32.57 30.10 -18.29
C LEU A 92 -32.21 29.60 -19.71
N SER A 93 -31.69 30.49 -20.57
CA SER A 93 -31.16 30.09 -21.88
C SER A 93 -29.84 29.30 -21.84
N GLY A 94 -29.31 29.02 -20.64
CA GLY A 94 -28.11 28.16 -20.45
C GLY A 94 -27.15 28.60 -19.35
N TYR A 95 -27.42 29.77 -18.75
CA TYR A 95 -26.55 30.34 -17.71
C TYR A 95 -27.03 30.06 -16.27
N GLY A 96 -27.96 29.16 -16.11
CA GLY A 96 -28.52 28.81 -14.80
C GLY A 96 -29.78 29.59 -14.42
N SER A 97 -30.31 29.31 -13.23
CA SER A 97 -31.51 29.94 -12.69
C SER A 97 -31.28 31.31 -12.04
N GLY A 98 -30.04 31.82 -12.02
CA GLY A 98 -29.69 33.09 -11.40
C GLY A 98 -29.89 33.12 -9.87
N GLN A 99 -29.79 31.97 -9.19
CA GLN A 99 -30.14 31.80 -7.77
C GLN A 99 -31.60 32.16 -7.42
N ILE A 100 -32.48 32.05 -8.37
CA ILE A 100 -33.92 32.34 -8.21
C ILE A 100 -34.72 31.03 -8.28
N ARG A 101 -35.35 30.62 -7.20
CA ARG A 101 -36.08 29.35 -7.11
C ARG A 101 -37.23 29.24 -8.12
N SER A 102 -37.99 30.30 -8.31
CA SER A 102 -39.06 30.32 -9.29
C SER A 102 -38.58 30.08 -10.72
N ASN A 103 -37.37 30.55 -11.09
CA ASN A 103 -36.77 30.29 -12.37
C ASN A 103 -36.43 28.80 -12.51
N GLY A 104 -35.83 28.20 -11.48
CA GLY A 104 -35.53 26.77 -11.45
C GLY A 104 -36.82 25.92 -11.65
N ARG A 105 -37.89 26.25 -10.92
CA ARG A 105 -39.16 25.55 -11.06
C ARG A 105 -39.77 25.76 -12.45
N PHE A 106 -39.72 26.95 -13.00
CA PHE A 106 -40.22 27.21 -14.35
C PHE A 106 -39.49 26.35 -15.39
N ALA A 107 -38.17 26.29 -15.31
CA ALA A 107 -37.37 25.44 -16.20
C ALA A 107 -37.73 23.95 -16.04
N PHE A 108 -37.99 23.49 -14.82
CA PHE A 108 -38.47 22.14 -14.56
C PHE A 108 -39.83 21.83 -15.19
N GLU A 109 -40.80 22.69 -14.99
CA GLU A 109 -42.14 22.48 -15.55
C GLU A 109 -42.15 22.46 -17.07
N VAL A 110 -41.35 23.31 -17.71
CA VAL A 110 -41.16 23.30 -19.18
C VAL A 110 -40.54 22.01 -19.66
N ASN A 111 -39.64 21.39 -18.90
CA ASN A 111 -38.94 20.17 -19.25
C ASN A 111 -39.48 18.91 -18.54
N ARG A 112 -40.67 19.01 -17.92
CA ARG A 112 -41.27 17.99 -17.08
C ARG A 112 -41.33 16.62 -17.78
N ASN A 113 -41.72 16.58 -19.05
CA ASN A 113 -41.86 15.34 -19.80
C ASN A 113 -40.52 14.63 -20.02
N ILE A 114 -39.45 15.35 -20.27
CA ILE A 114 -38.13 14.78 -20.47
C ILE A 114 -37.65 14.06 -19.20
N ILE A 115 -37.91 14.67 -18.05
CA ILE A 115 -37.53 14.09 -16.76
C ILE A 115 -38.40 12.86 -16.47
N TYR A 116 -39.72 12.96 -16.72
CA TYR A 116 -40.66 11.87 -16.54
C TYR A 116 -40.27 10.64 -17.37
N GLU A 117 -40.03 10.83 -18.66
CA GLU A 117 -39.58 9.74 -19.58
C GLU A 117 -38.26 9.11 -19.14
N ARG A 118 -37.34 9.94 -18.60
CA ARG A 118 -36.03 9.43 -18.11
C ARG A 118 -36.22 8.56 -16.85
N LEU A 119 -37.03 9.01 -15.91
CA LEU A 119 -37.36 8.25 -14.70
C LEU A 119 -38.09 6.94 -15.04
N GLN A 120 -39.06 6.99 -15.96
CA GLN A 120 -39.77 5.79 -16.42
C GLN A 120 -38.84 4.78 -17.05
N ARG A 121 -37.94 5.25 -17.92
CA ARG A 121 -36.91 4.37 -18.53
C ARG A 121 -36.00 3.72 -17.48
N TYR A 122 -35.51 4.47 -16.50
CA TYR A 122 -34.69 3.92 -15.43
C TYR A 122 -35.46 2.90 -14.58
N TYR A 123 -36.73 3.17 -14.31
CA TYR A 123 -37.58 2.21 -13.62
C TYR A 123 -37.69 0.90 -14.39
N ASP A 124 -38.01 0.98 -15.68
CA ASP A 124 -38.15 -0.20 -16.55
C ASP A 124 -36.83 -0.97 -16.64
N GLU A 125 -35.69 -0.30 -16.81
CA GLU A 125 -34.37 -0.93 -16.85
C GLU A 125 -34.03 -1.65 -15.53
N LEU A 126 -34.27 -1.02 -14.38
CA LEU A 126 -34.00 -1.61 -13.08
C LEU A 126 -34.93 -2.78 -12.73
N MET A 127 -36.18 -2.73 -13.18
CA MET A 127 -37.12 -3.83 -12.97
C MET A 127 -36.86 -5.03 -13.86
N ASN A 128 -36.24 -4.83 -15.03
CA ASN A 128 -35.90 -5.89 -15.98
C ASN A 128 -34.52 -6.55 -15.74
N ILE A 129 -33.80 -6.18 -14.69
CA ILE A 129 -32.55 -6.85 -14.31
C ILE A 129 -32.86 -8.33 -14.00
N PRO A 130 -32.09 -9.29 -14.61
CA PRO A 130 -32.33 -10.71 -14.38
C PRO A 130 -32.20 -11.11 -12.91
N LEU A 131 -33.16 -11.90 -12.42
CA LEU A 131 -33.10 -12.48 -11.07
C LEU A 131 -31.92 -13.48 -10.99
N GLY A 132 -31.20 -13.44 -9.88
CA GLY A 132 -30.10 -14.41 -9.62
C GLY A 132 -28.70 -13.90 -9.91
N MET A 133 -28.51 -12.61 -10.19
CA MET A 133 -27.17 -12.01 -10.18
C MET A 133 -26.65 -11.97 -8.73
N ALA A 134 -25.41 -12.41 -8.51
CA ALA A 134 -24.86 -12.72 -7.19
C ALA A 134 -24.79 -11.53 -6.22
N ASP A 135 -24.72 -10.31 -6.76
CA ASP A 135 -24.41 -9.10 -5.95
C ASP A 135 -25.61 -8.15 -5.84
N ILE A 136 -26.81 -8.59 -6.24
CA ILE A 136 -28.02 -7.77 -6.18
C ILE A 136 -28.95 -8.26 -5.08
N LEU A 137 -29.31 -7.37 -4.16
CA LEU A 137 -30.37 -7.61 -3.21
C LEU A 137 -31.71 -7.18 -3.83
N TYR A 138 -32.54 -8.16 -4.16
CA TYR A 138 -33.87 -7.93 -4.71
C TYR A 138 -34.85 -7.51 -3.63
N THR A 139 -35.06 -6.22 -3.50
CA THR A 139 -36.11 -5.64 -2.67
C THR A 139 -37.28 -5.20 -3.57
N PRO A 140 -38.53 -5.18 -3.07
CA PRO A 140 -39.65 -4.69 -3.85
C PRO A 140 -39.51 -3.22 -4.22
N ASN A 141 -38.80 -2.44 -3.38
CA ASN A 141 -38.65 -1.00 -3.54
C ASN A 141 -37.31 -0.67 -4.22
N ILE A 142 -37.28 0.42 -4.97
CA ILE A 142 -36.09 1.06 -5.50
C ILE A 142 -35.68 2.18 -4.57
N ASP A 143 -34.41 2.24 -4.17
CA ASP A 143 -33.90 3.32 -3.32
C ASP A 143 -33.49 4.51 -4.22
N ILE A 144 -34.07 5.68 -3.93
CA ILE A 144 -33.83 6.89 -4.71
C ILE A 144 -33.24 7.96 -3.82
N HIS A 145 -32.03 8.39 -4.16
CA HIS A 145 -31.27 9.40 -3.45
C HIS A 145 -31.30 10.72 -4.22
N VAL A 146 -31.91 11.74 -3.66
CA VAL A 146 -32.04 13.07 -4.29
C VAL A 146 -31.13 14.04 -3.54
N VAL A 147 -30.17 14.62 -4.22
CA VAL A 147 -29.18 15.54 -3.64
C VAL A 147 -29.40 16.95 -4.17
N SER A 148 -29.44 17.90 -3.28
CA SER A 148 -29.66 19.32 -3.64
C SER A 148 -29.00 20.25 -2.61
N SER A 149 -28.52 21.41 -3.08
CA SER A 149 -28.36 22.56 -2.19
C SER A 149 -29.73 23.25 -1.99
N ILE A 150 -30.04 23.58 -0.75
CA ILE A 150 -31.23 24.41 -0.45
C ILE A 150 -31.01 25.91 -0.75
N ALA A 151 -29.75 26.30 -1.01
CA ALA A 151 -29.35 27.68 -1.23
C ALA A 151 -29.38 28.12 -2.70
N GLY A 152 -29.28 27.14 -3.65
CA GLY A 152 -29.28 27.43 -5.08
C GLY A 152 -30.64 27.71 -5.65
N GLY A 153 -30.73 28.23 -6.89
CA GLY A 153 -32.02 28.48 -7.53
C GLY A 153 -32.61 27.25 -8.21
N THR A 154 -31.80 26.44 -8.89
CA THR A 154 -32.25 25.24 -9.61
C THR A 154 -32.68 24.17 -8.60
N GLY A 155 -31.76 23.66 -7.80
CA GLY A 155 -32.02 22.55 -6.90
C GLY A 155 -33.11 22.85 -5.90
N SER A 156 -33.05 23.97 -5.18
CA SER A 156 -34.05 24.37 -4.19
C SER A 156 -35.43 24.63 -4.79
N GLY A 157 -35.47 25.03 -6.07
CA GLY A 157 -36.73 25.32 -6.77
C GLY A 157 -37.47 24.07 -7.25
N ILE A 158 -36.76 22.97 -7.49
CA ILE A 158 -37.36 21.78 -8.12
C ILE A 158 -37.44 20.55 -7.22
N VAL A 159 -36.71 20.52 -6.12
CA VAL A 159 -36.47 19.30 -5.33
C VAL A 159 -37.77 18.68 -4.82
N ILE A 160 -38.71 19.47 -4.36
CA ILE A 160 -40.00 18.99 -3.84
C ILE A 160 -40.87 18.44 -4.97
N GLU A 161 -40.97 19.18 -6.07
CA GLU A 161 -41.79 18.79 -7.21
C GLU A 161 -41.23 17.54 -7.91
N LEU A 162 -39.89 17.42 -7.99
CA LEU A 162 -39.25 16.22 -8.49
C LEU A 162 -39.56 15.03 -7.56
N ALA A 163 -39.49 15.19 -6.25
CA ALA A 163 -39.78 14.10 -5.33
C ALA A 163 -41.25 13.62 -5.44
N LYS A 164 -42.20 14.54 -5.64
CA LYS A 164 -43.59 14.20 -5.94
C LYS A 164 -43.70 13.42 -7.28
N MET A 165 -43.00 13.87 -8.32
CA MET A 165 -42.97 13.17 -9.62
C MET A 165 -42.36 11.77 -9.46
N ILE A 166 -41.28 11.60 -8.70
CA ILE A 166 -40.69 10.28 -8.44
C ILE A 166 -41.72 9.35 -7.81
N LYS A 167 -42.48 9.78 -6.81
CA LYS A 167 -43.52 8.97 -6.18
C LYS A 167 -44.67 8.62 -7.14
N GLU A 168 -44.93 9.49 -8.11
CA GLU A 168 -45.91 9.25 -9.19
C GLU A 168 -45.42 8.20 -10.18
N VAL A 169 -44.18 8.33 -10.67
CA VAL A 169 -43.57 7.45 -11.69
C VAL A 169 -43.15 6.11 -11.09
N ILE A 170 -42.61 6.09 -9.88
CA ILE A 170 -42.08 4.93 -9.18
C ILE A 170 -42.78 4.80 -7.81
N PRO A 171 -44.00 4.30 -7.75
CA PRO A 171 -44.77 4.23 -6.49
C PRO A 171 -44.09 3.36 -5.42
N ALA A 172 -43.35 2.30 -5.84
CA ALA A 172 -42.60 1.43 -4.96
C ALA A 172 -41.16 1.95 -4.76
N SER A 173 -41.02 3.24 -4.42
CA SER A 173 -39.70 3.85 -4.17
C SER A 173 -39.54 4.24 -2.72
N ASN A 174 -38.30 4.15 -2.24
CA ASN A 174 -37.84 4.79 -1.03
C ASN A 174 -37.07 6.05 -1.42
N VAL A 175 -37.59 7.21 -1.12
CA VAL A 175 -37.01 8.50 -1.54
C VAL A 175 -36.30 9.17 -0.36
N MET A 176 -35.01 9.35 -0.44
CA MET A 176 -34.17 10.04 0.55
C MET A 176 -33.65 11.35 -0.03
N GLY A 177 -33.89 12.45 0.64
CA GLY A 177 -33.38 13.77 0.28
C GLY A 177 -32.11 14.09 1.03
N TYR A 178 -31.08 14.64 0.35
CA TYR A 178 -29.86 15.14 0.94
C TYR A 178 -29.74 16.63 0.66
N PHE A 179 -29.78 17.43 1.70
CA PHE A 179 -29.87 18.87 1.61
C PHE A 179 -28.67 19.57 2.20
N PHE A 180 -27.87 20.19 1.34
CA PHE A 180 -26.75 21.01 1.77
C PHE A 180 -27.23 22.40 2.18
N SER A 181 -26.80 22.84 3.37
CA SER A 181 -27.19 24.12 3.95
C SER A 181 -26.59 25.32 3.18
N ASP A 182 -27.11 26.48 3.46
CA ASP A 182 -26.59 27.76 2.96
C ASP A 182 -25.22 28.13 3.55
N SER A 183 -24.85 27.53 4.67
CA SER A 183 -23.60 27.82 5.36
C SER A 183 -22.33 27.58 4.50
N PHE A 184 -22.39 26.63 3.58
CA PHE A 184 -21.30 26.36 2.63
C PHE A 184 -21.10 27.43 1.56
N PHE A 185 -22.10 28.28 1.34
CA PHE A 185 -22.11 29.26 0.22
C PHE A 185 -22.00 30.71 0.68
N GLN A 186 -21.91 30.97 1.96
CA GLN A 186 -21.89 32.33 2.51
C GLN A 186 -20.74 33.21 2.00
N SER A 187 -19.63 32.58 1.58
CA SER A 187 -18.48 33.30 1.02
C SER A 187 -18.50 33.50 -0.50
N ILE A 188 -19.47 32.87 -1.21
CA ILE A 188 -19.38 32.74 -2.68
C ILE A 188 -20.37 33.66 -3.43
N GLY A 189 -21.32 34.28 -2.80
CA GLY A 189 -22.35 34.93 -3.58
C GLY A 189 -23.09 36.11 -2.98
N ILE A 190 -24.11 36.56 -3.71
CA ILE A 190 -25.05 37.56 -3.29
C ILE A 190 -25.85 36.96 -2.13
N GLY A 191 -25.43 37.18 -0.90
CA GLY A 191 -25.85 36.50 0.32
C GLY A 191 -27.37 36.48 0.61
N TRP A 192 -28.14 37.34 -0.04
CA TRP A 192 -29.55 37.49 0.12
C TRP A 192 -30.38 36.32 -0.43
N ASN A 193 -30.12 35.96 -1.69
CA ASN A 193 -30.87 34.90 -2.35
C ASN A 193 -30.57 33.54 -1.71
N ILE A 194 -29.30 33.33 -1.29
CA ILE A 194 -28.86 32.09 -0.66
C ILE A 194 -29.69 31.78 0.60
N LYS A 195 -29.74 32.71 1.55
CA LYS A 195 -30.50 32.54 2.79
C LYS A 195 -32.01 32.48 2.55
N ALA A 196 -32.49 33.31 1.64
CA ALA A 196 -33.90 33.32 1.27
C ALA A 196 -34.35 31.98 0.66
N ASN A 197 -33.53 31.42 -0.23
CA ASN A 197 -33.82 30.13 -0.83
C ASN A 197 -33.79 29.01 0.22
N ALA A 198 -32.77 29.02 1.11
CA ALA A 198 -32.66 28.03 2.18
C ALA A 198 -33.86 28.05 3.10
N TYR A 199 -34.25 29.24 3.56
CA TYR A 199 -35.45 29.43 4.38
C TYR A 199 -36.71 28.86 3.72
N ALA A 200 -36.95 29.26 2.49
CA ALA A 200 -38.16 28.84 1.79
C ALA A 200 -38.19 27.33 1.56
N THR A 201 -37.04 26.74 1.18
CA THR A 201 -36.96 25.31 0.93
C THR A 201 -37.27 24.51 2.21
N LEU A 202 -36.68 24.90 3.34
CA LEU A 202 -36.93 24.23 4.62
C LEU A 202 -38.36 24.42 5.10
N PHE A 203 -38.95 25.61 4.88
CA PHE A 203 -40.32 25.88 5.25
C PHE A 203 -41.31 25.07 4.41
N GLU A 204 -41.13 25.03 3.10
CA GLU A 204 -41.93 24.20 2.18
C GLU A 204 -41.78 22.70 2.51
N LEU A 205 -40.53 22.22 2.70
CA LEU A 205 -40.27 20.83 3.10
C LEU A 205 -41.00 20.48 4.41
N ASN A 206 -40.90 21.33 5.43
CA ASN A 206 -41.56 21.05 6.70
C ASN A 206 -43.10 20.92 6.54
N ASN A 207 -43.68 21.76 5.70
CA ASN A 207 -45.12 21.70 5.44
C ASN A 207 -45.50 20.44 4.65
N GLU A 208 -44.77 20.10 3.58
CA GLU A 208 -45.02 18.91 2.77
C GLU A 208 -44.74 17.60 3.54
N MET A 209 -43.72 17.58 4.33
CA MET A 209 -43.35 16.40 5.15
C MET A 209 -44.28 16.18 6.34
N SER A 210 -45.03 17.21 6.74
CA SER A 210 -46.09 17.13 7.76
C SER A 210 -47.40 16.60 7.19
N SER A 211 -47.54 16.51 5.87
CA SER A 211 -48.70 15.97 5.19
C SER A 211 -48.74 14.45 5.19
N SER A 212 -49.92 13.87 4.89
CA SER A 212 -50.05 12.42 4.73
C SER A 212 -49.36 11.88 3.46
N ASN A 213 -49.15 12.74 2.48
CA ASN A 213 -48.52 12.38 1.20
C ASN A 213 -47.12 12.98 1.09
N ARG A 214 -46.22 12.46 1.91
CA ARG A 214 -44.83 12.94 2.01
C ARG A 214 -44.06 12.71 0.72
N PRO A 215 -43.36 13.73 0.17
CA PRO A 215 -42.53 13.56 -1.03
C PRO A 215 -41.27 12.75 -0.75
N PHE A 216 -40.73 12.81 0.46
CA PHE A 216 -39.59 12.03 0.91
C PHE A 216 -39.97 11.09 2.04
N ASP A 217 -39.32 9.93 2.09
CA ASP A 217 -39.42 9.03 3.24
C ASP A 217 -38.60 9.59 4.42
N THR A 218 -37.41 10.13 4.13
CA THR A 218 -36.58 10.87 5.09
C THR A 218 -35.69 11.90 4.38
N CYS A 219 -35.19 12.86 5.14
CA CYS A 219 -34.29 13.89 4.65
C CYS A 219 -33.04 13.97 5.53
N VAL A 220 -31.91 14.10 4.90
CA VAL A 220 -30.61 14.32 5.54
C VAL A 220 -30.21 15.77 5.34
N TYR A 221 -29.98 16.49 6.43
CA TYR A 221 -29.53 17.88 6.41
C TYR A 221 -28.02 17.91 6.69
N ILE A 222 -27.27 18.52 5.80
CA ILE A 222 -25.82 18.61 5.84
C ILE A 222 -25.42 20.06 6.03
N ASP A 223 -24.81 20.35 7.18
CA ASP A 223 -24.37 21.69 7.56
C ASP A 223 -22.87 21.63 7.96
N ASN A 224 -22.18 22.78 7.88
CA ASN A 224 -20.80 22.91 8.34
C ASN A 224 -20.71 23.56 9.73
N LYS A 225 -21.82 23.94 10.33
CA LYS A 225 -21.88 24.65 11.62
C LYS A 225 -22.89 24.03 12.56
N THR A 226 -22.51 23.96 13.82
CA THR A 226 -23.46 23.70 14.91
C THR A 226 -23.35 24.81 15.93
N ASP A 227 -24.48 25.20 16.47
CA ASP A 227 -24.52 26.06 17.65
C ASP A 227 -24.30 25.20 18.89
N SER A 228 -23.29 25.51 19.68
CA SER A 228 -23.15 24.92 21.00
C SER A 228 -24.01 25.70 22.00
N HIS A 229 -24.47 25.03 23.03
CA HIS A 229 -25.26 25.64 24.14
C HIS A 229 -24.59 26.87 24.81
N ASN A 230 -23.28 27.02 24.60
CA ASN A 230 -22.51 28.16 25.13
C ASN A 230 -22.27 29.27 24.10
N GLY A 231 -22.98 29.28 22.98
CA GLY A 231 -22.81 30.29 21.92
C GLY A 231 -21.52 30.13 21.11
N MET A 232 -20.75 29.05 21.31
CA MET A 232 -19.60 28.73 20.47
C MET A 232 -20.09 27.91 19.26
N VAL A 233 -19.95 28.48 18.08
CA VAL A 233 -20.14 27.74 16.83
C VAL A 233 -18.98 26.78 16.62
N LYS A 234 -19.26 25.50 16.59
CA LYS A 234 -18.28 24.50 16.17
C LYS A 234 -18.42 24.26 14.68
N GLN A 235 -17.30 24.30 13.98
CA GLN A 235 -17.23 23.95 12.57
C GLN A 235 -16.70 22.52 12.47
N TYR A 236 -17.46 21.61 11.86
CA TYR A 236 -17.12 20.20 11.74
C TYR A 236 -16.67 19.81 10.35
N MET A 237 -17.18 20.48 9.31
CA MET A 237 -16.72 20.31 7.94
C MET A 237 -16.14 21.64 7.48
N TYR A 238 -14.86 21.65 7.13
CA TYR A 238 -14.12 22.88 6.85
C TYR A 238 -14.38 23.44 5.46
N GLY A 239 -14.76 22.57 4.50
CA GLY A 239 -14.95 22.95 3.10
C GLY A 239 -16.13 22.24 2.44
N LEU A 240 -16.58 22.84 1.32
CA LEU A 240 -17.62 22.25 0.48
C LEU A 240 -17.19 20.91 -0.11
N ASP A 241 -15.96 20.79 -0.58
CA ASP A 241 -15.43 19.57 -1.19
C ASP A 241 -15.39 18.40 -0.19
N GLU A 242 -15.04 18.66 1.06
CA GLU A 242 -15.07 17.66 2.13
C GLU A 242 -16.50 17.19 2.41
N ALA A 243 -17.44 18.12 2.45
CA ALA A 243 -18.87 17.80 2.62
C ALA A 243 -19.43 16.97 1.45
N ILE A 244 -19.04 17.31 0.21
CA ILE A 244 -19.40 16.56 -1.00
C ILE A 244 -18.87 15.14 -0.91
N ASN A 245 -17.59 14.97 -0.61
CA ASN A 245 -16.97 13.65 -0.48
C ASN A 245 -17.60 12.81 0.64
N SER A 246 -17.85 13.42 1.81
CA SER A 246 -18.49 12.75 2.94
C SER A 246 -19.93 12.31 2.61
N ALA A 247 -20.71 13.18 1.98
CA ALA A 247 -22.06 12.84 1.54
C ALA A 247 -22.07 11.71 0.51
N ALA A 248 -21.21 11.79 -0.51
CA ALA A 248 -21.09 10.77 -1.54
C ALA A 248 -20.72 9.40 -0.96
N ARG A 249 -19.73 9.35 -0.08
CA ARG A 249 -19.33 8.11 0.62
C ARG A 249 -20.46 7.55 1.50
N THR A 250 -21.16 8.42 2.21
CA THR A 250 -22.33 8.02 3.00
C THR A 250 -23.40 7.39 2.11
N MET A 251 -23.71 8.01 0.97
CA MET A 251 -24.68 7.50 0.02
C MET A 251 -24.29 6.13 -0.55
N CYS A 252 -23.01 5.94 -0.91
CA CYS A 252 -22.48 4.63 -1.34
C CYS A 252 -22.63 3.59 -0.23
N THR A 253 -22.31 3.94 1.01
CA THR A 253 -22.38 3.02 2.16
C THR A 253 -23.81 2.63 2.49
N VAL A 254 -24.73 3.59 2.45
CA VAL A 254 -26.16 3.35 2.72
C VAL A 254 -26.78 2.38 1.72
N SER A 255 -26.32 2.42 0.47
CA SER A 255 -26.80 1.54 -0.60
C SER A 255 -26.09 0.18 -0.65
N SER A 256 -25.00 0.01 0.10
CA SER A 256 -24.22 -1.22 0.15
C SER A 256 -24.61 -2.05 1.37
N PHE A 257 -24.73 -3.37 1.16
CA PHE A 257 -25.03 -4.32 2.23
C PHE A 257 -23.82 -5.21 2.49
N GLY A 258 -23.47 -5.35 3.75
CA GLY A 258 -22.62 -6.46 4.18
C GLY A 258 -23.38 -7.80 4.13
N ASN A 259 -22.81 -8.83 4.74
CA ASN A 259 -23.42 -10.18 4.81
C ASN A 259 -24.78 -10.24 5.56
N SER A 260 -25.32 -9.11 6.00
CA SER A 260 -26.62 -9.00 6.67
C SER A 260 -27.62 -8.31 5.75
N ASN A 261 -28.83 -8.82 5.66
CA ASN A 261 -29.93 -8.24 4.87
C ASN A 261 -30.44 -6.89 5.44
N TRP A 262 -29.65 -6.21 6.26
CA TRP A 262 -30.02 -4.97 6.94
C TRP A 262 -29.46 -3.77 6.18
N SER A 263 -30.27 -2.72 6.02
CA SER A 263 -29.83 -1.44 5.51
C SER A 263 -30.04 -0.35 6.53
N PHE A 264 -29.08 0.56 6.57
CA PHE A 264 -29.20 1.81 7.31
C PHE A 264 -30.52 2.55 7.04
N PHE A 265 -30.97 2.50 5.79
CA PHE A 265 -32.23 3.10 5.38
C PHE A 265 -33.45 2.45 6.04
N ASP A 266 -33.46 1.14 6.19
CA ASP A 266 -34.57 0.42 6.85
C ASP A 266 -34.62 0.74 8.34
N ASP A 267 -33.45 0.96 8.97
CA ASP A 267 -33.36 1.35 10.37
C ASP A 267 -33.90 2.76 10.60
N VAL A 268 -33.51 3.70 9.73
CA VAL A 268 -34.05 5.06 9.72
C VAL A 268 -35.56 5.05 9.56
N LYS A 269 -36.09 4.24 8.64
CA LYS A 269 -37.55 4.08 8.44
C LYS A 269 -38.23 3.46 9.66
N ALA A 270 -37.66 2.42 10.23
CA ALA A 270 -38.19 1.75 11.40
C ALA A 270 -38.23 2.68 12.61
N ALA A 271 -37.16 3.43 12.82
CA ALA A 271 -37.11 4.46 13.86
C ALA A 271 -38.20 5.53 13.66
N MET A 272 -38.38 6.00 12.43
CA MET A 272 -39.44 6.97 12.11
C MET A 272 -40.84 6.38 12.26
N ALA A 273 -41.04 5.09 12.00
CA ALA A 273 -42.34 4.42 12.12
C ALA A 273 -42.72 4.05 13.57
N SER A 274 -41.75 3.95 14.46
CA SER A 274 -41.94 3.43 15.85
C SER A 274 -42.77 4.35 16.77
N GLY A 275 -43.27 5.45 16.25
CA GLY A 275 -44.15 6.37 17.01
C GLY A 275 -43.45 7.22 18.08
N PHE A 276 -42.15 7.04 18.24
CA PHE A 276 -41.31 7.83 19.15
C PHE A 276 -41.42 9.33 18.84
N TYR A 277 -41.73 9.63 17.60
CA TYR A 277 -41.85 10.96 17.04
C TYR A 277 -43.19 11.67 17.27
N ASN A 278 -44.19 10.93 17.69
CA ASN A 278 -45.53 11.50 17.81
C ASN A 278 -45.73 12.49 18.98
N GLN A 279 -44.81 12.53 19.92
CA GLN A 279 -44.94 13.36 21.12
C GLN A 279 -44.36 14.78 20.97
N THR A 280 -43.39 15.00 20.07
CA THR A 280 -42.66 16.28 19.96
C THR A 280 -42.97 17.11 18.69
N GLN A 281 -43.68 16.58 17.77
CA GLN A 281 -44.54 17.22 16.76
C GLN A 281 -43.94 17.94 15.56
N ARG A 282 -42.69 18.31 15.39
CA ARG A 282 -42.41 19.25 14.31
C ARG A 282 -41.37 18.87 13.24
N MET A 283 -40.44 17.98 13.45
CA MET A 283 -39.43 17.66 12.44
C MET A 283 -38.92 16.20 12.46
N ALA A 284 -39.79 15.27 12.74
CA ALA A 284 -39.46 13.83 12.76
C ALA A 284 -39.02 13.24 11.39
N TRP A 285 -38.99 14.05 10.36
CA TRP A 285 -38.63 13.66 9.00
C TRP A 285 -37.19 14.01 8.61
N ILE A 286 -36.44 14.72 9.47
CA ILE A 286 -35.11 15.20 9.17
C ILE A 286 -34.09 14.55 10.09
N THR A 287 -32.99 14.16 9.49
CA THR A 287 -31.81 13.60 10.17
C THR A 287 -30.58 14.43 9.84
N SER A 288 -29.49 14.21 10.53
CA SER A 288 -28.19 14.68 10.08
C SER A 288 -27.21 13.55 10.09
N ILE A 289 -26.16 13.70 9.30
CA ILE A 289 -25.07 12.74 9.21
C ILE A 289 -23.78 13.39 9.70
N GLY A 290 -22.97 12.61 10.38
CA GLY A 290 -21.58 12.91 10.64
C GLY A 290 -20.73 11.76 10.09
N SER A 291 -19.52 12.06 9.66
CA SER A 291 -18.57 11.03 9.33
C SER A 291 -17.20 11.39 9.88
N SER A 292 -16.45 10.38 10.26
CA SER A 292 -15.03 10.52 10.52
C SER A 292 -14.32 9.31 9.97
N ALA A 293 -13.06 9.48 9.61
CA ALA A 293 -12.26 8.41 9.06
C ALA A 293 -11.00 8.17 9.91
N ILE A 294 -10.65 6.90 10.00
CA ILE A 294 -9.29 6.49 10.28
C ILE A 294 -8.67 6.16 8.93
N SER A 295 -7.86 7.05 8.42
CA SER A 295 -7.08 6.79 7.22
C SER A 295 -5.78 6.10 7.61
N TYR A 296 -5.41 5.08 6.86
CA TYR A 296 -4.10 4.50 6.87
C TYR A 296 -3.66 4.33 5.43
N ASN A 297 -2.43 4.73 5.15
CA ASN A 297 -1.90 4.60 3.80
C ASN A 297 -1.23 3.22 3.69
N LYS A 298 -1.89 2.28 3.01
CA LYS A 298 -1.39 0.92 2.77
C LYS A 298 -0.04 0.93 2.09
N ASP A 299 0.17 1.85 1.13
CA ASP A 299 1.45 1.96 0.43
C ASP A 299 2.54 2.46 1.38
N LYS A 300 2.21 3.39 2.26
CA LYS A 300 3.13 3.86 3.30
C LYS A 300 3.48 2.75 4.30
N ILE A 301 2.52 1.95 4.70
CA ILE A 301 2.75 0.80 5.59
C ILE A 301 3.60 -0.24 4.89
N ASN A 302 3.29 -0.59 3.66
CA ASN A 302 4.06 -1.53 2.85
C ASN A 302 5.49 -1.03 2.62
N TYR A 303 5.65 0.26 2.30
CA TYR A 303 6.95 0.92 2.19
C TYR A 303 7.76 0.74 3.48
N PHE A 304 7.17 1.05 4.62
CA PHE A 304 7.82 0.90 5.92
C PHE A 304 8.21 -0.56 6.20
N ILE A 305 7.31 -1.51 5.94
CA ILE A 305 7.56 -2.95 6.15
C ILE A 305 8.75 -3.39 5.28
N HIS A 306 8.70 -3.12 3.98
CA HIS A 306 9.76 -3.55 3.06
C HIS A 306 11.11 -2.94 3.42
N HIS A 307 11.17 -1.64 3.75
CA HIS A 307 12.41 -0.98 4.16
C HIS A 307 12.93 -1.50 5.52
N SER A 308 12.04 -1.75 6.47
CA SER A 308 12.43 -2.31 7.77
C SER A 308 12.98 -3.73 7.64
N LEU A 309 12.38 -4.57 6.78
CA LEU A 309 12.87 -5.91 6.48
C LEU A 309 14.21 -5.85 5.74
N ALA A 310 14.39 -4.90 4.81
CA ALA A 310 15.65 -4.68 4.11
C ALA A 310 16.77 -4.25 5.07
N SER A 311 16.49 -3.30 5.96
CA SER A 311 17.43 -2.90 7.03
C SER A 311 17.81 -4.08 7.93
N ARG A 312 16.83 -4.90 8.32
CA ARG A 312 17.08 -6.12 9.11
C ARG A 312 17.96 -7.11 8.39
N LEU A 313 17.71 -7.37 7.12
CA LEU A 313 18.55 -8.27 6.32
C LEU A 313 19.98 -7.73 6.27
N ALA A 314 20.16 -6.45 5.93
CA ALA A 314 21.48 -5.83 5.90
C ALA A 314 22.20 -5.94 7.25
N LYS A 315 21.52 -5.63 8.35
CA LYS A 315 22.05 -5.74 9.72
C LYS A 315 22.36 -7.19 10.09
N SER A 316 21.53 -8.16 9.70
CA SER A 316 21.77 -9.57 9.97
C SER A 316 23.04 -10.09 9.27
N LEU A 317 23.29 -9.61 8.05
CA LEU A 317 24.49 -9.92 7.29
C LEU A 317 25.75 -9.26 7.87
N LEU A 318 25.62 -8.22 8.68
CA LEU A 318 26.71 -7.48 9.32
C LEU A 318 27.01 -7.92 10.75
N ARG A 319 26.29 -8.89 11.31
CA ARG A 319 26.53 -9.36 12.68
C ARG A 319 27.99 -9.82 12.87
N THR A 320 28.54 -9.50 14.04
CA THR A 320 29.92 -9.78 14.42
C THR A 320 30.08 -10.97 15.38
N ASP A 321 29.09 -11.84 15.42
CA ASP A 321 29.16 -13.06 16.25
C ASP A 321 30.20 -14.00 15.60
N TYR A 322 31.39 -14.08 16.16
CA TYR A 322 32.52 -14.84 15.63
C TYR A 322 32.27 -16.35 15.78
N ILE A 323 31.45 -16.90 14.91
CA ILE A 323 31.23 -18.34 14.80
C ILE A 323 31.84 -18.79 13.48
N ILE A 324 32.87 -19.64 13.54
CA ILE A 324 33.40 -20.29 12.34
C ILE A 324 32.40 -21.36 11.94
N PRO A 325 31.82 -21.30 10.73
CA PRO A 325 30.91 -22.32 10.26
C PRO A 325 31.63 -23.65 10.13
N ASN A 326 31.05 -24.75 10.58
CA ASN A 326 31.60 -26.10 10.42
C ASN A 326 32.03 -26.43 8.98
N ALA A 327 31.31 -25.92 7.99
CA ALA A 327 31.62 -26.06 6.59
C ALA A 327 33.04 -25.53 6.20
N VAL A 328 33.51 -24.48 6.89
CA VAL A 328 34.85 -23.93 6.66
C VAL A 328 35.90 -24.81 7.28
N ALA A 329 35.68 -25.32 8.49
CA ALA A 329 36.62 -26.27 9.12
C ALA A 329 36.72 -27.55 8.29
N GLU A 330 35.64 -28.08 7.75
CA GLU A 330 35.59 -29.21 6.84
C GLU A 330 36.36 -28.91 5.53
N LEU A 331 36.22 -27.71 4.99
CA LEU A 331 36.92 -27.26 3.80
C LEU A 331 38.44 -27.20 4.06
N CYS A 332 38.87 -26.58 5.16
CA CYS A 332 40.26 -26.50 5.55
C CYS A 332 40.90 -27.90 5.72
N TYR A 333 40.14 -28.80 6.36
CA TYR A 333 40.59 -30.20 6.50
C TYR A 333 40.72 -30.90 5.14
N SER A 334 39.75 -30.75 4.25
CA SER A 334 39.75 -31.33 2.90
C SER A 334 40.91 -30.81 2.05
N ILE A 335 41.19 -29.49 2.13
CA ILE A 335 42.36 -28.90 1.44
C ILE A 335 43.66 -29.48 1.96
N ARG A 336 43.81 -29.57 3.28
CA ARG A 336 44.99 -30.15 3.93
C ARG A 336 45.21 -31.58 3.49
N GLU A 337 44.20 -32.45 3.59
CA GLU A 337 44.34 -33.86 3.17
C GLU A 337 44.67 -34.00 1.69
N SER A 338 44.01 -33.19 0.83
CA SER A 338 44.25 -33.24 -0.60
C SER A 338 45.67 -32.79 -0.98
N LEU A 339 46.24 -31.83 -0.25
CA LEU A 339 47.62 -31.38 -0.42
C LEU A 339 48.61 -32.46 0.01
N ILE A 340 48.43 -33.10 1.18
CA ILE A 340 49.26 -34.22 1.65
C ILE A 340 49.21 -35.39 0.66
N ASN A 341 48.03 -35.69 0.12
CA ASN A 341 47.90 -36.74 -0.90
C ASN A 341 48.63 -36.40 -2.20
N LEU A 342 48.66 -35.12 -2.59
CA LEU A 342 49.38 -34.65 -3.76
C LEU A 342 50.89 -34.78 -3.55
N GLU A 343 51.44 -34.44 -2.39
CA GLU A 343 52.83 -34.59 -2.01
C GLU A 343 53.24 -36.07 -2.01
N ASN A 344 52.44 -36.96 -1.45
CA ASN A 344 52.71 -38.40 -1.38
C ASN A 344 52.58 -39.11 -2.73
N SER A 345 51.98 -38.48 -3.76
CA SER A 345 51.85 -39.06 -5.09
C SER A 345 53.15 -39.01 -5.93
N SER A 346 54.23 -38.49 -5.38
CA SER A 346 55.51 -38.28 -6.03
C SER A 346 56.41 -39.54 -6.03
N ASP A 347 55.88 -40.76 -6.00
CA ASP A 347 56.65 -41.96 -6.10
C ASP A 347 57.32 -42.11 -7.50
N ILE A 348 58.65 -42.21 -7.52
CA ILE A 348 59.48 -42.31 -8.74
C ILE A 348 60.14 -43.70 -8.86
N PRO A 349 59.38 -44.78 -8.90
CA PRO A 349 60.00 -46.10 -8.97
C PRO A 349 60.71 -46.36 -10.27
N LEU A 350 60.41 -45.67 -11.35
CA LEU A 350 60.92 -45.88 -12.68
C LEU A 350 62.31 -45.28 -12.91
N LEU A 351 62.71 -44.21 -12.21
CA LEU A 351 63.99 -43.55 -12.41
C LEU A 351 65.21 -44.43 -11.98
N HIS A 352 65.06 -45.25 -10.96
CA HIS A 352 66.13 -46.16 -10.50
C HIS A 352 66.50 -47.12 -11.58
N SER A 353 65.58 -47.64 -12.36
CA SER A 353 65.87 -48.60 -13.46
C SER A 353 66.52 -47.97 -14.71
N LEU A 354 66.43 -46.64 -14.81
CA LEU A 354 66.98 -45.86 -15.92
C LEU A 354 68.42 -45.36 -15.66
N VAL A 355 68.82 -45.34 -14.39
CA VAL A 355 70.21 -44.95 -14.05
C VAL A 355 71.17 -46.04 -14.50
N ASN A 356 71.99 -45.73 -15.49
CA ASN A 356 73.04 -46.66 -15.99
C ASN A 356 74.39 -45.97 -15.90
N VAL A 357 75.37 -46.69 -15.31
CA VAL A 357 76.76 -46.25 -15.14
C VAL A 357 77.62 -47.03 -16.13
N ASP A 358 78.27 -46.30 -17.02
CA ASP A 358 79.17 -46.90 -17.97
C ASP A 358 80.48 -47.46 -17.30
N GLU A 359 81.35 -48.03 -18.10
CA GLU A 359 82.63 -48.59 -17.58
C GLU A 359 83.58 -47.51 -17.06
N GLY A 360 83.44 -46.28 -17.51
CA GLY A 360 84.30 -45.16 -17.12
C GLY A 360 83.67 -44.31 -15.96
N GLY A 361 82.55 -44.73 -15.35
CA GLY A 361 81.89 -44.03 -14.28
C GLY A 361 81.05 -42.84 -14.75
N SER A 362 80.73 -42.72 -16.05
CA SER A 362 79.85 -41.71 -16.59
C SER A 362 78.42 -42.19 -16.54
N ILE A 363 77.48 -41.24 -16.28
CA ILE A 363 76.03 -41.48 -16.23
C ILE A 363 75.42 -40.77 -17.42
N ASN A 364 74.51 -41.43 -18.12
CA ASN A 364 73.75 -40.78 -19.21
C ASN A 364 72.67 -39.82 -18.65
N ASP A 365 73.06 -38.56 -18.40
CA ASP A 365 72.24 -37.55 -17.79
C ASP A 365 71.15 -37.01 -18.73
N GLU A 366 71.37 -36.97 -20.06
CA GLU A 366 70.36 -36.41 -20.98
C GLU A 366 69.01 -37.14 -20.94
N ARG A 367 69.05 -38.47 -20.94
CA ARG A 367 67.87 -39.32 -20.88
C ARG A 367 67.16 -39.19 -19.52
N LEU A 368 67.91 -39.11 -18.45
CA LEU A 368 67.37 -38.93 -17.09
C LEU A 368 66.72 -37.58 -16.91
N GLN A 369 67.34 -36.51 -17.42
CA GLN A 369 66.79 -35.17 -17.38
C GLN A 369 65.55 -35.05 -18.25
N SER A 370 65.47 -35.74 -19.42
CA SER A 370 64.25 -35.73 -20.24
C SER A 370 63.08 -36.43 -19.53
N GLU A 371 63.34 -37.55 -18.84
CA GLU A 371 62.31 -38.27 -18.10
C GLU A 371 61.92 -37.54 -16.84
N LEU A 372 62.82 -36.88 -16.13
CA LEU A 372 62.56 -36.01 -15.01
C LEU A 372 61.64 -34.86 -15.44
N SER A 373 61.87 -34.22 -16.58
CA SER A 373 61.04 -33.14 -17.14
C SER A 373 59.69 -33.65 -17.54
N ARG A 374 59.55 -34.87 -18.04
CA ARG A 374 58.25 -35.49 -18.35
C ARG A 374 57.39 -35.71 -17.08
N LEU A 375 58.07 -36.27 -16.04
CA LEU A 375 57.39 -36.46 -14.73
C LEU A 375 56.97 -35.14 -14.08
N GLU A 376 57.82 -34.12 -14.14
CA GLU A 376 57.52 -32.77 -13.68
C GLU A 376 56.35 -32.21 -14.42
N SER A 377 56.24 -32.35 -15.74
CA SER A 377 55.14 -31.89 -16.54
C SER A 377 53.80 -32.55 -16.13
N SER A 378 53.81 -33.87 -15.92
CA SER A 378 52.65 -34.62 -15.44
C SER A 378 52.23 -34.20 -14.04
N PHE A 379 53.17 -33.96 -13.13
CA PHE A 379 52.92 -33.47 -11.80
C PHE A 379 52.36 -32.06 -11.83
N ARG A 380 52.91 -31.18 -12.69
CA ARG A 380 52.40 -29.83 -12.90
C ARG A 380 50.92 -29.82 -13.30
N GLU A 381 50.50 -30.69 -14.23
CA GLU A 381 49.09 -30.82 -14.61
C GLU A 381 48.22 -31.24 -13.42
N SER A 382 48.71 -32.17 -12.59
CA SER A 382 48.02 -32.61 -11.38
C SER A 382 47.87 -31.47 -10.36
N VAL A 383 48.89 -30.67 -10.15
CA VAL A 383 48.88 -29.50 -9.25
C VAL A 383 47.94 -28.42 -9.75
N LEU A 384 47.98 -28.13 -11.07
CA LEU A 384 47.02 -27.17 -11.66
C LEU A 384 45.57 -27.65 -11.51
N GLY A 385 45.34 -28.95 -11.74
CA GLY A 385 44.04 -29.57 -11.54
C GLY A 385 43.55 -29.44 -10.08
N TRP A 386 44.45 -29.68 -9.13
CA TRP A 386 44.19 -29.52 -7.70
C TRP A 386 43.84 -28.06 -7.34
N GLY A 387 44.68 -27.10 -7.80
CA GLY A 387 44.45 -25.66 -7.55
C GLY A 387 43.10 -25.18 -8.06
N ASN A 388 42.75 -25.54 -9.29
CA ASN A 388 41.43 -25.17 -9.86
C ASN A 388 40.26 -25.80 -9.12
N LYS A 389 40.40 -27.09 -8.73
CA LYS A 389 39.36 -27.77 -7.93
C LYS A 389 39.21 -27.13 -6.56
N THR A 390 40.28 -26.74 -5.91
CA THR A 390 40.29 -26.09 -4.61
C THR A 390 39.63 -24.69 -4.69
N LYS A 391 39.98 -23.86 -5.69
CA LYS A 391 39.31 -22.58 -5.95
C LYS A 391 37.80 -22.75 -6.10
N LEU A 392 37.37 -23.77 -6.86
CA LEU A 392 35.94 -24.07 -7.02
C LEU A 392 35.28 -24.52 -5.72
N GLN A 393 35.99 -25.29 -4.87
CA GLN A 393 35.46 -25.69 -3.56
C GLN A 393 35.30 -24.49 -2.63
N ILE A 394 36.26 -23.57 -2.60
CA ILE A 394 36.20 -22.32 -1.83
C ILE A 394 35.01 -21.48 -2.30
N SER A 395 34.91 -21.25 -3.61
CA SER A 395 33.80 -20.50 -4.20
C SER A 395 32.42 -21.08 -3.83
N LYS A 396 32.27 -22.40 -3.96
CA LYS A 396 31.03 -23.09 -3.57
C LYS A 396 30.75 -22.98 -2.07
N CYS A 397 31.75 -23.07 -1.23
CA CYS A 397 31.61 -22.94 0.21
C CYS A 397 31.13 -21.53 0.57
N ILE A 398 31.75 -20.48 0.03
CA ILE A 398 31.33 -19.08 0.23
C ILE A 398 29.90 -18.88 -0.23
N PHE A 399 29.54 -19.35 -1.42
CA PHE A 399 28.20 -19.23 -1.98
C PHE A 399 27.15 -19.92 -1.10
N ASN A 400 27.43 -21.16 -0.65
CA ASN A 400 26.54 -21.88 0.25
C ASN A 400 26.37 -21.16 1.59
N LEU A 401 27.43 -20.56 2.13
CA LEU A 401 27.35 -19.79 3.38
C LEU A 401 26.54 -18.50 3.23
N LEU A 402 26.64 -17.83 2.08
CA LEU A 402 25.84 -16.63 1.79
C LEU A 402 24.34 -16.94 1.66
N GLN A 403 24.00 -18.13 1.18
CA GLN A 403 22.62 -18.58 1.04
C GLN A 403 22.00 -19.11 2.34
N GLN A 404 22.80 -19.59 3.28
CA GLN A 404 22.29 -20.16 4.53
C GLN A 404 21.60 -19.13 5.43
N ASN A 405 20.42 -19.49 5.90
CA ASN A 405 19.60 -18.65 6.76
C ASN A 405 20.23 -18.36 8.12
N ASN A 406 20.29 -17.07 8.45
CA ASN A 406 20.44 -16.49 9.80
C ASN A 406 21.64 -16.88 10.67
N THR A 407 22.48 -17.82 10.28
CA THR A 407 23.58 -18.31 11.11
C THR A 407 24.94 -17.74 10.72
N VAL A 408 25.10 -17.28 9.49
CA VAL A 408 26.40 -16.84 8.97
C VAL A 408 26.33 -15.38 8.50
N SER A 409 27.21 -14.56 9.03
CA SER A 409 27.38 -13.15 8.66
C SER A 409 28.57 -12.97 7.71
N LEU A 410 28.60 -11.86 6.98
CA LEU A 410 29.71 -11.49 6.11
C LEU A 410 31.05 -11.36 6.87
N PRO A 411 31.10 -10.77 8.08
CA PRO A 411 32.30 -10.78 8.91
C PRO A 411 32.82 -12.20 9.25
N ASN A 412 31.91 -13.16 9.45
CA ASN A 412 32.29 -14.55 9.71
C ASN A 412 32.91 -15.21 8.49
N ILE A 413 32.37 -14.95 7.29
CA ILE A 413 32.97 -15.44 6.03
C ILE A 413 34.36 -14.83 5.80
N ARG A 414 34.50 -13.52 6.07
CA ARG A 414 35.81 -12.85 6.00
C ARG A 414 36.81 -13.45 6.98
N HIS A 415 36.43 -13.73 8.20
CA HIS A 415 37.27 -14.35 9.21
C HIS A 415 37.69 -15.78 8.78
N ALA A 416 36.75 -16.55 8.24
CA ALA A 416 37.01 -17.87 7.70
C ALA A 416 38.03 -17.86 6.54
N LEU A 417 37.93 -16.87 5.64
CA LEU A 417 38.93 -16.66 4.58
C LEU A 417 40.31 -16.26 5.15
N SER A 418 40.33 -15.46 6.22
CA SER A 418 41.59 -15.13 6.91
C SER A 418 42.25 -16.35 7.51
N GLU A 419 41.50 -17.25 8.16
CA GLU A 419 42.05 -18.52 8.68
C GLU A 419 42.55 -19.44 7.58
N LEU A 420 41.86 -19.48 6.44
CA LEU A 420 42.32 -20.24 5.27
C LEU A 420 43.65 -19.67 4.73
N LEU A 421 43.79 -18.35 4.66
CA LEU A 421 45.03 -17.68 4.27
C LEU A 421 46.18 -17.99 5.23
N ASP A 422 45.93 -18.01 6.53
CA ASP A 422 46.95 -18.37 7.53
C ASP A 422 47.37 -19.84 7.38
N LEU A 423 46.43 -20.72 7.06
CA LEU A 423 46.70 -22.12 6.75
C LEU A 423 47.62 -22.25 5.50
N ILE A 424 47.29 -21.53 4.42
CA ILE A 424 48.10 -21.52 3.18
C ILE A 424 49.50 -21.03 3.47
N LYS A 425 49.70 -19.95 4.20
CA LYS A 425 50.98 -19.41 4.61
C LYS A 425 51.82 -20.42 5.43
N MET A 426 51.14 -21.10 6.35
CA MET A 426 51.77 -22.14 7.16
C MET A 426 52.35 -23.28 6.27
N PHE A 427 51.62 -23.67 5.22
CA PHE A 427 52.08 -24.65 4.24
C PHE A 427 53.25 -24.12 3.42
N GLU A 428 53.22 -22.87 2.96
CA GLU A 428 54.34 -22.26 2.24
C GLU A 428 55.60 -22.20 3.08
N ASP A 429 55.51 -21.86 4.35
CA ASP A 429 56.65 -21.80 5.28
C ASP A 429 57.22 -23.18 5.56
N THR A 430 56.37 -24.22 5.67
CA THR A 430 56.80 -25.60 5.86
C THR A 430 57.51 -26.09 4.63
N ASP A 431 56.96 -25.86 3.43
CA ASP A 431 57.53 -26.25 2.15
C ASP A 431 58.87 -25.57 1.88
N LEU A 432 59.05 -24.34 2.34
CA LEU A 432 60.32 -23.61 2.24
C LEU A 432 61.45 -24.30 3.06
N LYS A 433 61.15 -24.69 4.30
CA LYS A 433 62.07 -25.38 5.19
C LYS A 433 62.50 -26.75 4.62
N ASP A 434 61.51 -27.52 4.18
CA ASP A 434 61.73 -28.82 3.57
C ASP A 434 62.65 -28.73 2.30
N LYS A 435 62.40 -27.67 1.49
CA LYS A 435 63.23 -27.38 0.31
C LYS A 435 64.68 -27.05 0.67
N GLU A 436 64.92 -26.25 1.69
CA GLU A 436 66.26 -25.92 2.18
C GLU A 436 66.99 -27.16 2.67
N GLU A 437 66.29 -28.05 3.36
CA GLU A 437 66.84 -29.34 3.81
C GLU A 437 67.17 -30.22 2.64
N LEU A 438 66.32 -30.38 1.63
CA LEU A 438 66.56 -31.12 0.41
C LEU A 438 67.78 -30.58 -0.39
N LEU A 439 67.92 -29.25 -0.47
CA LEU A 439 69.08 -28.63 -1.12
C LEU A 439 70.40 -28.94 -0.38
N CYS A 440 70.36 -28.93 0.97
CA CYS A 440 71.51 -29.30 1.76
C CYS A 440 71.88 -30.76 1.55
N GLN A 441 70.92 -31.68 1.53
CA GLN A 441 71.14 -33.12 1.24
C GLN A 441 71.64 -33.32 -0.17
N ASN A 442 71.15 -32.59 -1.18
CA ASN A 442 71.66 -32.66 -2.55
C ASN A 442 73.16 -32.31 -2.64
N ASN A 443 73.61 -31.27 -1.99
CA ASN A 443 75.00 -30.89 -1.96
C ASN A 443 75.91 -32.01 -1.37
N GLN A 444 75.40 -32.68 -0.34
CA GLN A 444 76.12 -33.85 0.24
C GLN A 444 76.18 -35.04 -0.75
N LEU A 445 75.04 -35.36 -1.39
CA LEU A 445 74.94 -36.43 -2.37
C LEU A 445 75.80 -36.19 -3.61
N VAL A 446 75.88 -34.93 -4.07
CA VAL A 446 76.84 -34.59 -5.20
C VAL A 446 78.26 -34.82 -4.81
N HIS A 447 78.68 -34.47 -3.60
CA HIS A 447 80.03 -34.73 -3.11
C HIS A 447 80.32 -36.22 -2.99
N GLU A 448 79.36 -36.99 -2.47
CA GLU A 448 79.44 -38.45 -2.37
C GLU A 448 79.54 -39.12 -3.75
N LEU A 449 78.67 -38.67 -4.72
CA LEU A 449 78.72 -39.18 -6.10
C LEU A 449 80.08 -38.96 -6.78
N ASN A 450 80.59 -37.73 -6.62
CA ASN A 450 81.90 -37.39 -7.15
C ASN A 450 83.00 -38.28 -6.55
N GLY A 451 83.01 -38.57 -5.24
CA GLY A 451 83.93 -39.44 -4.56
C GLY A 451 83.87 -40.88 -5.09
N TYR A 452 82.65 -41.41 -5.28
CA TYR A 452 82.53 -42.77 -5.89
C TYR A 452 82.97 -42.81 -7.37
N SER A 453 82.73 -41.74 -8.14
CA SER A 453 83.13 -41.61 -9.52
C SER A 453 84.65 -41.59 -9.63
N GLU A 454 85.35 -40.87 -8.74
CA GLU A 454 86.83 -40.86 -8.70
C GLU A 454 87.44 -42.26 -8.35
N LEU A 455 86.84 -42.85 -7.30
CA LEU A 455 87.27 -44.22 -6.90
C LEU A 455 87.08 -45.25 -8.01
N LEU A 456 85.94 -45.14 -8.75
CA LEU A 456 85.69 -46.03 -9.89
C LEU A 456 86.71 -45.81 -11.01
N ARG A 457 87.05 -44.55 -11.34
CA ARG A 457 88.04 -44.20 -12.32
C ARG A 457 89.43 -44.75 -11.95
N GLU A 458 89.89 -44.59 -10.72
CA GLU A 458 91.12 -45.09 -10.21
C GLU A 458 91.18 -46.63 -10.32
N THR A 459 90.07 -47.31 -9.97
CA THR A 459 89.97 -48.77 -10.03
C THR A 459 89.99 -49.30 -11.47
N PHE A 460 89.52 -48.54 -12.45
CA PHE A 460 89.43 -48.87 -13.87
C PHE A 460 90.71 -48.61 -14.66
N TYR A 461 91.68 -47.89 -14.12
CA TYR A 461 92.86 -47.44 -14.85
C TYR A 461 93.89 -48.58 -15.22
N HIS A 462 93.79 -49.70 -14.53
CA HIS A 462 94.67 -50.86 -14.85
C HIS A 462 93.87 -52.06 -15.38
N VAL A 463 94.18 -52.57 -16.56
CA VAL A 463 93.47 -53.69 -17.23
C VAL A 463 93.46 -54.97 -16.39
N LEU A 464 94.45 -55.23 -15.59
CA LEU A 464 94.55 -56.37 -14.66
C LEU A 464 93.62 -56.19 -13.43
N SER A 465 93.39 -54.98 -12.98
CA SER A 465 92.50 -54.69 -11.85
C SER A 465 91.04 -54.92 -12.20
N ARG A 466 90.61 -54.77 -13.45
CA ARG A 466 89.25 -55.05 -13.91
C ARG A 466 88.79 -56.48 -13.63
N ILE A 467 89.69 -57.45 -13.77
CA ILE A 467 89.32 -58.85 -13.52
C ILE A 467 89.40 -59.19 -12.03
N MET A 468 90.40 -58.64 -11.30
CA MET A 468 90.59 -58.93 -9.87
C MET A 468 89.59 -58.22 -8.96
N TYR A 469 89.12 -57.06 -9.37
CA TYR A 469 88.17 -56.23 -8.56
C TYR A 469 86.76 -56.14 -9.15
N SER A 470 86.31 -57.13 -9.93
CA SER A 470 84.98 -57.12 -10.59
C SER A 470 83.83 -56.98 -9.62
N ALA A 471 83.93 -57.58 -8.44
CA ALA A 471 82.91 -57.47 -7.38
C ALA A 471 82.91 -56.07 -6.74
N GLU A 472 84.10 -55.45 -6.61
CA GLU A 472 84.25 -54.11 -6.05
C GLU A 472 83.74 -53.03 -7.02
N ILE A 473 84.01 -53.20 -8.30
CA ILE A 473 83.53 -52.40 -9.40
C ILE A 473 82.00 -52.48 -9.46
N ALA A 474 81.42 -53.69 -9.35
CA ALA A 474 79.94 -53.87 -9.32
C ALA A 474 79.37 -53.20 -8.11
N ASN A 475 79.95 -53.30 -6.92
CA ASN A 475 79.52 -52.64 -5.71
C ASN A 475 79.57 -51.08 -5.80
N LEU A 476 80.68 -50.55 -6.38
CA LEU A 476 80.84 -49.13 -6.62
C LEU A 476 79.79 -48.61 -7.62
N LYS A 477 79.50 -49.31 -8.70
CA LYS A 477 78.44 -48.98 -9.65
C LYS A 477 77.05 -48.98 -9.00
N GLU A 478 76.76 -49.98 -8.17
CA GLU A 478 75.51 -50.06 -7.41
C GLU A 478 75.37 -48.88 -6.46
N LYS A 479 76.41 -48.51 -5.73
CA LYS A 479 76.41 -47.32 -4.87
C LYS A 479 76.21 -46.03 -5.67
N MET A 480 76.84 -45.87 -6.81
CA MET A 480 76.68 -44.74 -7.71
C MET A 480 75.26 -44.68 -8.25
N ILE A 481 74.63 -45.79 -8.60
CA ILE A 481 73.23 -45.87 -9.02
C ILE A 481 72.30 -45.41 -7.89
N ASP A 482 72.53 -45.90 -6.67
CA ASP A 482 71.71 -45.51 -5.49
C ASP A 482 71.83 -44.01 -5.17
N VAL A 483 73.09 -43.50 -5.10
CA VAL A 483 73.30 -42.07 -4.81
C VAL A 483 72.73 -41.18 -5.93
N LYS A 484 72.93 -41.56 -7.21
CA LYS A 484 72.30 -40.79 -8.33
C LYS A 484 70.81 -40.84 -8.32
N TYR A 485 70.25 -41.98 -8.00
CA TYR A 485 68.77 -42.08 -7.83
C TYR A 485 68.29 -41.19 -6.71
N ARG A 486 68.94 -41.18 -5.56
CA ARG A 486 68.59 -40.31 -4.43
C ARG A 486 68.69 -38.82 -4.82
N LEU A 487 69.73 -38.46 -5.56
CA LEU A 487 69.93 -37.11 -6.07
C LEU A 487 68.83 -36.70 -7.06
N LEU A 488 68.47 -37.57 -8.01
CA LEU A 488 67.37 -37.33 -8.95
C LEU A 488 66.04 -37.26 -8.24
N LYS A 489 65.82 -38.09 -7.21
CA LYS A 489 64.58 -38.01 -6.39
C LYS A 489 64.49 -36.67 -5.67
N ASN A 490 65.55 -36.22 -5.00
CA ASN A 490 65.55 -34.94 -4.33
C ASN A 490 65.39 -33.78 -5.32
N GLU A 491 66.03 -33.86 -6.50
CA GLU A 491 65.83 -32.84 -7.55
C GLU A 491 64.42 -32.79 -8.04
N TYR A 492 63.74 -33.92 -8.20
CA TYR A 492 62.31 -33.99 -8.52
C TYR A 492 61.43 -33.43 -7.42
N ASP A 493 61.70 -33.84 -6.19
CA ASP A 493 60.94 -33.36 -5.02
C ASP A 493 61.03 -31.82 -4.86
N ILE A 494 62.24 -31.26 -5.11
CA ILE A 494 62.47 -29.81 -5.13
C ILE A 494 61.63 -29.14 -6.24
N ARG A 495 61.54 -29.70 -7.44
CA ARG A 495 60.75 -29.21 -8.55
C ARG A 495 59.23 -29.31 -8.23
N CYS A 496 58.81 -30.43 -7.64
CA CYS A 496 57.41 -30.63 -7.19
C CYS A 496 57.03 -29.61 -6.13
N LYS A 497 57.88 -29.38 -5.14
CA LYS A 497 57.64 -28.34 -4.12
C LYS A 497 57.56 -26.94 -4.72
N TYR A 498 58.39 -26.66 -5.73
CA TYR A 498 58.25 -25.37 -6.45
C TYR A 498 56.89 -25.22 -7.11
N ARG A 499 56.33 -26.28 -7.74
CA ARG A 499 55.01 -26.26 -8.38
C ARG A 499 53.89 -26.15 -7.37
N ILE A 500 53.99 -26.84 -6.24
CA ILE A 500 53.01 -26.71 -5.12
C ILE A 500 52.99 -25.28 -4.61
N ARG A 501 54.18 -24.68 -4.39
CA ARG A 501 54.29 -23.30 -3.95
C ARG A 501 53.67 -22.30 -4.94
N GLU A 502 53.91 -22.49 -6.25
CA GLU A 502 53.27 -21.68 -7.29
C GLU A 502 51.75 -21.76 -7.18
N ALA A 503 51.19 -22.96 -6.98
CA ALA A 503 49.74 -23.15 -6.81
C ALA A 503 49.20 -22.60 -5.48
N LEU A 504 49.96 -22.69 -4.39
CA LEU A 504 49.58 -22.08 -3.10
C LEU A 504 49.57 -20.56 -3.19
N SER A 505 50.57 -19.95 -3.85
CA SER A 505 50.58 -18.50 -4.10
C SER A 505 49.40 -18.03 -4.97
N ASP A 506 49.04 -18.81 -6.00
CA ASP A 506 47.85 -18.57 -6.81
C ASP A 506 46.55 -18.70 -5.98
N LEU A 507 46.52 -19.65 -5.05
CA LEU A 507 45.38 -19.85 -4.15
C LEU A 507 45.28 -18.73 -3.11
N GLN A 508 46.43 -18.28 -2.59
CA GLN A 508 46.52 -17.12 -1.71
C GLN A 508 45.92 -15.86 -2.40
N THR A 509 46.39 -15.56 -3.61
CA THR A 509 45.89 -14.43 -4.40
C THR A 509 44.39 -14.53 -4.60
N TYR A 510 43.89 -15.72 -4.93
CA TYR A 510 42.45 -15.95 -5.09
C TYR A 510 41.66 -15.69 -3.78
N CYS A 511 42.18 -16.16 -2.64
CA CYS A 511 41.52 -15.92 -1.34
C CYS A 511 41.57 -14.44 -0.95
N GLU A 512 42.64 -13.72 -1.26
CA GLU A 512 42.77 -12.28 -1.04
C GLU A 512 41.76 -11.50 -1.91
N GLU A 513 41.57 -11.88 -3.17
CA GLU A 513 40.54 -11.31 -4.05
C GLU A 513 39.11 -11.55 -3.52
N GLU A 514 38.82 -12.77 -3.08
CA GLU A 514 37.51 -13.07 -2.49
C GLU A 514 37.30 -12.32 -1.17
N MET A 515 38.31 -12.15 -0.35
CA MET A 515 38.25 -11.37 0.87
C MET A 515 37.95 -9.89 0.59
N GLU A 516 38.57 -9.32 -0.45
CA GLU A 516 38.29 -7.94 -0.87
C GLU A 516 36.83 -7.78 -1.39
N ARG A 517 36.34 -8.78 -2.13
CA ARG A 517 34.93 -8.84 -2.55
C ARG A 517 34.00 -8.85 -1.35
N ILE A 518 34.27 -9.65 -0.34
CA ILE A 518 33.48 -9.69 0.90
C ILE A 518 33.57 -8.36 1.67
N ASN A 519 34.73 -7.72 1.74
CA ASN A 519 34.90 -6.40 2.34
C ASN A 519 34.06 -5.34 1.64
N THR A 520 34.05 -5.35 0.30
CA THR A 520 33.22 -4.45 -0.51
C THR A 520 31.73 -4.69 -0.23
N LEU A 521 31.32 -5.94 -0.11
CA LEU A 521 29.94 -6.31 0.21
C LEU A 521 29.55 -5.86 1.64
N ILE A 522 30.43 -6.01 2.62
CA ILE A 522 30.26 -5.50 3.98
C ILE A 522 30.02 -4.00 3.96
N GLN A 523 30.83 -3.25 3.22
CA GLN A 523 30.70 -1.80 3.13
C GLN A 523 29.39 -1.40 2.41
N THR A 524 29.03 -2.10 1.34
CA THR A 524 27.76 -1.87 0.63
C THR A 524 26.57 -2.10 1.54
N MET A 525 26.55 -3.21 2.29
CA MET A 525 25.45 -3.49 3.24
C MET A 525 25.37 -2.48 4.37
N ARG A 526 26.50 -1.96 4.84
CA ARG A 526 26.55 -0.91 5.86
C ARG A 526 25.92 0.39 5.33
N ASN A 527 26.38 0.84 4.16
CA ASN A 527 25.86 2.04 3.53
C ASN A 527 24.36 1.93 3.24
N LEU A 528 23.91 0.78 2.72
CA LEU A 528 22.50 0.51 2.49
C LEU A 528 21.66 0.53 3.78
N SER A 529 22.16 -0.08 4.86
CA SER A 529 21.47 -0.06 6.15
C SER A 529 21.32 1.36 6.68
N GLU A 530 22.36 2.18 6.62
CA GLU A 530 22.35 3.58 7.06
C GLU A 530 21.40 4.44 6.19
N GLU A 531 21.43 4.25 4.88
CA GLU A 531 20.53 4.96 3.94
C GLU A 531 19.06 4.60 4.19
N ILE A 532 18.76 3.32 4.36
CA ILE A 532 17.40 2.84 4.60
C ILE A 532 16.89 3.38 5.94
N ASP A 533 17.70 3.33 7.00
CA ASP A 533 17.31 3.83 8.33
C ASP A 533 17.08 5.36 8.31
N ALA A 534 17.90 6.11 7.58
CA ALA A 534 17.72 7.56 7.41
C ALA A 534 16.40 7.87 6.66
N ASN A 535 16.10 7.13 5.60
CA ASN A 535 14.86 7.27 4.85
C ASN A 535 13.63 6.92 5.68
N LEU A 536 13.70 5.85 6.49
CA LEU A 536 12.61 5.47 7.40
C LEU A 536 12.33 6.57 8.44
N ASN A 537 13.36 7.14 9.03
CA ASN A 537 13.20 8.21 10.02
C ASN A 537 12.58 9.48 9.40
N ASN A 538 13.02 9.89 8.21
CA ASN A 538 12.46 11.03 7.50
C ASN A 538 10.98 10.80 7.11
N TYR A 539 10.64 9.57 6.76
CA TYR A 539 9.30 9.20 6.37
C TYR A 539 8.29 9.22 7.53
N LEU A 540 8.74 8.84 8.71
CA LEU A 540 7.92 8.88 9.93
C LEU A 540 7.64 10.31 10.43
N LEU A 541 8.50 11.27 10.09
CA LEU A 541 8.37 12.67 10.51
C LEU A 541 7.42 13.49 9.65
N ALA A 542 7.07 13.03 8.45
CA ALA A 542 6.15 13.71 7.54
C ALA A 542 4.69 13.46 7.92
N ASN A 543 4.18 14.17 8.91
CA ASN A 543 2.78 14.10 9.35
C ASN A 543 1.94 15.15 8.60
N GLU A 544 1.09 14.69 7.68
CA GLU A 544 -0.04 15.46 7.18
C GLU A 544 -1.31 14.94 7.86
N CYS A 545 -1.87 15.70 8.78
CA CYS A 545 -3.16 15.39 9.42
C CYS A 545 -4.16 16.50 9.10
N SER A 546 -5.34 16.15 8.61
CA SER A 546 -6.51 17.01 8.71
C SER A 546 -7.10 16.90 10.12
N GLU A 547 -7.66 17.99 10.68
CA GLU A 547 -8.24 17.96 12.04
C GLU A 547 -9.48 17.04 12.15
N ALA A 548 -10.14 16.75 11.04
CA ALA A 548 -11.36 15.94 11.00
C ALA A 548 -11.08 14.43 11.00
N ASP A 549 -10.01 14.01 10.36
CA ASP A 549 -9.68 12.61 10.17
C ASP A 549 -8.44 12.20 10.99
N ILE A 550 -8.48 10.99 11.53
CA ILE A 550 -7.35 10.45 12.29
C ILE A 550 -6.44 9.68 11.34
N ASN A 551 -5.29 10.22 11.03
CA ASN A 551 -4.26 9.45 10.33
C ASN A 551 -3.51 8.56 11.33
N VAL A 552 -3.81 7.27 11.32
CA VAL A 552 -3.17 6.28 12.20
C VAL A 552 -1.95 5.61 11.59
N THR A 553 -1.53 6.01 10.38
CA THR A 553 -0.37 5.42 9.72
C THR A 553 0.87 5.41 10.63
N PRO A 554 1.26 6.50 11.31
CA PRO A 554 2.41 6.48 12.22
C PRO A 554 2.20 5.58 13.44
N CYS A 555 1.00 5.60 14.02
CA CYS A 555 0.66 4.72 15.15
C CYS A 555 0.63 3.25 14.75
N PHE A 556 0.14 2.96 13.55
CA PHE A 556 0.14 1.63 12.97
C PHE A 556 1.55 1.10 12.80
N ILE A 557 2.43 1.91 12.20
CA ILE A 557 3.84 1.60 11.98
C ILE A 557 4.54 1.30 13.31
N ASN A 558 4.31 2.10 14.35
CA ASN A 558 4.91 1.91 15.67
C ASN A 558 4.42 0.66 16.41
N GLN A 559 3.29 0.10 16.01
CA GLN A 559 2.69 -1.09 16.62
C GLN A 559 2.89 -2.36 15.77
N LEU A 560 3.47 -2.25 14.58
CA LEU A 560 3.74 -3.39 13.74
C LEU A 560 4.83 -4.28 14.32
N ASP A 561 4.50 -5.54 14.53
CA ASP A 561 5.46 -6.59 14.84
C ASP A 561 6.03 -7.18 13.55
N ILE A 562 7.12 -6.58 13.08
CA ILE A 562 7.79 -6.97 11.84
C ILE A 562 8.30 -8.42 11.91
N ASP A 563 8.54 -8.97 13.12
CA ASP A 563 8.99 -10.36 13.31
C ASP A 563 7.92 -11.37 12.91
N LYS A 564 6.67 -10.98 12.90
CA LYS A 564 5.55 -11.84 12.49
C LYS A 564 5.33 -11.90 10.98
N ILE A 565 5.99 -11.04 10.22
CA ILE A 565 5.86 -11.01 8.77
C ILE A 565 6.66 -12.17 8.17
N ARG A 566 5.98 -13.01 7.41
CA ARG A 566 6.63 -14.14 6.73
C ARG A 566 7.35 -13.66 5.49
N VAL A 567 8.65 -13.90 5.45
CA VAL A 567 9.49 -13.66 4.28
C VAL A 567 10.19 -14.97 3.91
N ASN A 568 10.22 -15.27 2.64
CA ASN A 568 11.01 -16.39 2.13
C ASN A 568 12.48 -15.97 1.99
N TRP A 569 13.18 -15.94 3.13
CA TRP A 569 14.57 -15.50 3.20
C TRP A 569 15.53 -16.33 2.35
N ASP A 570 15.24 -17.62 2.14
CA ASP A 570 16.08 -18.49 1.31
C ASP A 570 16.07 -18.02 -0.15
N VAL A 571 14.88 -17.71 -0.69
CA VAL A 571 14.75 -17.18 -2.05
C VAL A 571 15.36 -15.77 -2.14
N VAL A 572 15.13 -14.90 -1.16
CA VAL A 572 15.69 -13.54 -1.15
C VAL A 572 17.23 -13.60 -1.17
N ARG A 573 17.84 -14.42 -0.32
CA ARG A 573 19.29 -14.57 -0.25
C ARG A 573 19.86 -15.22 -1.51
N THR A 574 19.22 -16.28 -2.00
CA THR A 574 19.64 -16.94 -3.25
C THR A 574 19.65 -15.93 -4.39
N ASN A 575 18.58 -15.19 -4.60
CA ASN A 575 18.51 -14.20 -5.67
C ASN A 575 19.47 -13.01 -5.46
N LEU A 576 19.69 -12.60 -4.21
CA LEU A 576 20.60 -11.51 -3.88
C LEU A 576 22.06 -11.85 -4.26
N PHE A 577 22.47 -13.12 -4.08
CA PHE A 577 23.83 -13.58 -4.29
C PHE A 577 24.03 -14.41 -5.57
N GLU A 578 22.95 -14.73 -6.31
CA GLU A 578 23.04 -15.43 -7.62
C GLU A 578 23.62 -14.55 -8.73
N THR A 579 23.47 -13.26 -8.64
CA THR A 579 24.04 -12.34 -9.63
C THR A 579 25.56 -12.33 -9.49
N SER A 580 26.24 -12.69 -10.54
CA SER A 580 27.71 -12.79 -10.64
C SER A 580 28.47 -11.48 -10.39
N SER A 581 27.80 -10.42 -9.99
CA SER A 581 28.37 -9.14 -9.63
C SER A 581 27.72 -8.61 -8.35
N TYR A 582 28.36 -8.85 -7.21
CA TYR A 582 28.03 -8.21 -5.93
C TYR A 582 28.03 -6.67 -5.99
N HIS A 583 28.48 -6.10 -7.10
CA HIS A 583 28.61 -4.67 -7.34
C HIS A 583 27.27 -3.96 -7.66
N ASN A 584 26.19 -4.71 -7.94
CA ASN A 584 24.90 -4.14 -8.34
C ASN A 584 23.83 -4.18 -7.25
N ILE A 585 24.20 -4.50 -6.03
CA ILE A 585 23.25 -4.48 -4.90
C ILE A 585 22.98 -3.03 -4.53
N CYS A 586 21.79 -2.54 -4.93
CA CYS A 586 21.29 -1.23 -4.55
C CYS A 586 20.04 -1.37 -3.68
N ARG A 587 19.63 -0.28 -3.07
CA ARG A 587 18.44 -0.21 -2.21
C ARG A 587 17.18 -0.69 -2.93
N GLU A 588 16.95 -0.19 -4.13
CA GLU A 588 15.77 -0.50 -4.93
C GLU A 588 15.67 -1.99 -5.24
N TYR A 589 16.78 -2.60 -5.61
CA TYR A 589 16.84 -4.04 -5.89
C TYR A 589 16.56 -4.88 -4.65
N LEU A 590 17.15 -4.51 -3.51
CA LEU A 590 16.92 -5.21 -2.23
C LEU A 590 15.46 -5.13 -1.80
N ILE A 591 14.85 -3.94 -1.89
CA ILE A 591 13.45 -3.72 -1.55
C ILE A 591 12.54 -4.49 -2.51
N GLN A 592 12.83 -4.49 -3.79
CA GLN A 592 12.08 -5.25 -4.80
C GLN A 592 12.10 -6.76 -4.51
N LEU A 593 13.27 -7.32 -4.21
CA LEU A 593 13.38 -8.74 -3.85
C LEU A 593 12.55 -9.10 -2.62
N ILE A 594 12.58 -8.24 -1.60
CA ILE A 594 11.81 -8.45 -0.38
C ILE A 594 10.32 -8.34 -0.68
N SER A 595 9.89 -7.33 -1.43
CA SER A 595 8.48 -7.13 -1.75
C SER A 595 7.87 -8.30 -2.53
N GLN A 596 8.64 -8.91 -3.42
CA GLN A 596 8.22 -10.08 -4.20
C GLN A 596 8.15 -11.38 -3.40
N ASN A 597 8.88 -11.47 -2.27
CA ASN A 597 9.03 -12.67 -1.47
C ASN A 597 8.47 -12.51 -0.03
N CYS A 598 7.73 -11.45 0.20
CA CYS A 598 7.09 -11.12 1.47
C CYS A 598 5.58 -11.30 1.35
N ASP A 599 5.00 -12.12 2.21
CA ASP A 599 3.54 -12.22 2.31
C ASP A 599 3.04 -11.20 3.32
N ILE A 600 2.69 -10.02 2.82
CA ILE A 600 2.00 -8.99 3.58
C ILE A 600 0.50 -9.17 3.40
N THR A 601 -0.03 -10.31 3.73
CA THR A 601 -1.45 -10.40 4.04
C THR A 601 -1.63 -9.66 5.37
N LEU A 602 -2.17 -8.45 5.28
CA LEU A 602 -2.49 -7.61 6.42
C LEU A 602 -3.58 -8.29 7.28
N ASN A 603 -3.21 -9.34 7.96
CA ASN A 603 -4.02 -9.89 9.03
C ASN A 603 -3.70 -9.10 10.30
N TYR A 604 -4.42 -8.00 10.49
CA TYR A 604 -4.22 -7.05 11.60
C TYR A 604 -4.20 -7.73 12.97
N ASN A 605 -4.94 -8.82 13.15
CA ASN A 605 -4.94 -9.59 14.39
C ASN A 605 -3.56 -10.15 14.75
N ASN A 606 -2.75 -10.46 13.75
CA ASN A 606 -1.44 -11.07 13.93
C ASN A 606 -0.29 -10.05 13.88
N LEU A 607 -0.48 -8.91 13.24
CA LEU A 607 0.58 -7.93 13.00
C LEU A 607 0.65 -6.83 14.06
N LEU A 608 -0.46 -6.55 14.77
CA LEU A 608 -0.47 -5.51 15.81
C LEU A 608 0.03 -6.06 17.14
N VAL A 609 0.95 -5.34 17.76
CA VAL A 609 1.46 -5.66 19.10
C VAL A 609 0.39 -5.40 20.17
N ASN A 610 -0.45 -4.37 19.97
CA ASN A 610 -1.47 -3.99 20.92
C ASN A 610 -2.82 -3.66 20.25
N ILE A 611 -3.67 -4.69 20.18
CA ILE A 611 -5.02 -4.60 19.61
C ILE A 611 -5.90 -3.60 20.38
N ASN A 612 -5.71 -3.46 21.71
CA ASN A 612 -6.51 -2.57 22.53
C ASN A 612 -6.28 -1.09 22.17
N ASN A 613 -5.06 -0.70 21.80
CA ASN A 613 -4.79 0.65 21.35
C ASN A 613 -5.51 0.96 20.04
N PHE A 614 -5.57 0.02 19.11
CA PHE A 614 -6.33 0.19 17.88
C PHE A 614 -7.84 0.33 18.15
N GLY A 615 -8.36 -0.45 19.10
CA GLY A 615 -9.74 -0.31 19.60
C GLY A 615 -10.03 1.10 20.16
N MET A 616 -9.08 1.70 20.88
CA MET A 616 -9.22 3.08 21.36
C MET A 616 -9.30 4.10 20.20
N TYR A 617 -8.50 3.95 19.15
CA TYR A 617 -8.59 4.81 17.97
C TYR A 617 -9.95 4.71 17.27
N ILE A 618 -10.50 3.50 17.15
CA ILE A 618 -11.84 3.33 16.59
C ILE A 618 -12.89 3.99 17.48
N CYS A 619 -12.79 3.85 18.79
CA CYS A 619 -13.70 4.53 19.71
C CYS A 619 -13.57 6.07 19.64
N ASP A 620 -12.35 6.58 19.50
CA ASP A 620 -12.13 8.02 19.30
C ASP A 620 -12.68 8.49 17.95
N MET A 621 -12.52 7.71 16.89
CA MET A 621 -13.16 7.98 15.61
C MET A 621 -14.67 8.04 15.74
N LEU A 622 -15.29 7.06 16.42
CA LEU A 622 -16.73 7.05 16.65
C LEU A 622 -17.20 8.25 17.47
N ARG A 623 -16.41 8.72 18.44
CA ARG A 623 -16.70 9.96 19.18
C ARG A 623 -16.55 11.21 18.32
N ARG A 624 -15.53 11.27 17.46
CA ARG A 624 -15.31 12.40 16.53
C ARG A 624 -16.34 12.44 15.40
N SER A 625 -16.91 11.29 15.02
CA SER A 625 -18.07 11.22 14.13
C SER A 625 -19.35 11.66 14.82
N GLU A 626 -19.24 12.33 15.97
CA GLU A 626 -20.39 12.97 16.58
C GLU A 626 -21.04 13.90 15.56
N VAL A 627 -22.30 13.62 15.35
CA VAL A 627 -23.14 14.38 14.44
C VAL A 627 -23.05 15.84 14.84
N LEU A 628 -23.05 16.72 13.86
CA LEU A 628 -23.14 18.17 13.93
C LEU A 628 -24.18 18.71 14.94
N LEU A 629 -24.92 17.83 15.59
CA LEU A 629 -26.10 18.13 16.35
C LEU A 629 -26.07 17.66 17.81
N ASN A 630 -24.88 17.45 18.35
CA ASN A 630 -24.73 17.18 19.78
C ASN A 630 -24.99 18.47 20.56
N VAL A 631 -26.23 18.96 20.52
CA VAL A 631 -26.63 20.14 21.24
C VAL A 631 -27.35 19.70 22.52
N ASP A 632 -26.65 19.85 23.63
CA ASP A 632 -27.30 19.85 24.96
C ASP A 632 -28.21 21.05 25.04
N TYR A 633 -29.47 20.83 24.76
CA TYR A 633 -30.48 21.87 24.95
C TYR A 633 -31.06 21.74 26.35
N ASN A 634 -30.76 22.68 27.25
CA ASN A 634 -31.22 22.71 28.64
C ASN A 634 -30.92 21.45 29.48
N GLY A 635 -29.84 20.72 29.16
CA GLY A 635 -29.48 19.48 29.86
C GLY A 635 -30.34 18.26 29.48
N GLU A 636 -31.20 18.38 28.49
CA GLU A 636 -31.91 17.24 27.91
C GLU A 636 -31.16 16.76 26.65
N THR A 637 -30.78 15.49 26.63
CA THR A 637 -30.17 14.85 25.47
C THR A 637 -31.20 14.74 24.35
N VAL A 638 -30.99 15.50 23.29
CA VAL A 638 -31.94 15.59 22.16
C VAL A 638 -31.81 14.41 21.20
N MET A 639 -30.85 13.54 21.42
CA MET A 639 -30.58 12.38 20.55
C MET A 639 -31.12 11.09 21.18
N HIS A 640 -32.09 10.46 20.54
CA HIS A 640 -32.64 9.21 21.05
C HIS A 640 -32.09 7.96 20.35
N ASP A 641 -31.85 7.93 19.11
CA ASP A 641 -31.28 6.76 18.44
C ASP A 641 -30.10 7.16 17.53
N VAL A 642 -28.96 6.59 17.81
CA VAL A 642 -27.74 6.77 17.04
C VAL A 642 -27.39 5.46 16.39
N SER A 643 -27.49 5.43 15.08
CA SER A 643 -27.02 4.28 14.30
C SER A 643 -25.63 4.56 13.74
N PHE A 644 -24.76 3.56 13.87
CA PHE A 644 -23.43 3.62 13.33
C PHE A 644 -23.31 2.63 12.17
N VAL A 645 -22.72 3.09 11.07
CA VAL A 645 -22.24 2.24 10.00
C VAL A 645 -20.73 2.40 9.92
N ILE A 646 -20.02 1.28 10.02
CA ILE A 646 -18.56 1.27 9.93
C ILE A 646 -18.18 0.60 8.63
N SER A 647 -17.62 1.37 7.72
CA SER A 647 -17.04 0.87 6.46
C SER A 647 -15.61 0.46 6.71
N THR A 648 -15.25 -0.77 6.36
CA THR A 648 -13.92 -1.32 6.60
C THR A 648 -13.35 -1.98 5.35
N PRO A 649 -12.02 -2.08 5.25
CA PRO A 649 -11.40 -2.89 4.22
C PRO A 649 -11.87 -4.35 4.24
N PRO A 650 -11.82 -5.02 3.08
CA PRO A 650 -12.14 -6.44 2.98
C PRO A 650 -11.34 -7.28 3.97
N GLY A 651 -12.01 -8.19 4.67
CA GLY A 651 -11.38 -9.11 5.64
C GLY A 651 -11.21 -8.55 7.05
N LEU A 652 -11.56 -7.29 7.31
CA LEU A 652 -11.50 -6.67 8.64
C LEU A 652 -12.83 -6.65 9.38
N GLU A 653 -13.95 -7.01 8.75
CA GLU A 653 -15.30 -6.83 9.30
C GLU A 653 -15.47 -7.53 10.64
N GLN A 654 -15.01 -8.78 10.75
CA GLN A 654 -15.13 -9.55 11.99
C GLN A 654 -14.24 -8.98 13.11
N PHE A 655 -13.05 -8.51 12.75
CA PHE A 655 -12.12 -7.87 13.67
C PHE A 655 -12.73 -6.59 14.26
N ILE A 656 -13.24 -5.70 13.39
CA ILE A 656 -13.89 -4.46 13.81
C ILE A 656 -15.14 -4.73 14.66
N ARG A 657 -15.98 -5.72 14.29
CA ARG A 657 -17.14 -6.14 15.09
C ARG A 657 -16.74 -6.53 16.51
N ASN A 658 -15.68 -7.30 16.66
CA ASN A 658 -15.21 -7.75 17.97
C ASN A 658 -14.69 -6.58 18.82
N ILE A 659 -13.93 -5.66 18.22
CA ILE A 659 -13.40 -4.50 18.94
C ILE A 659 -14.53 -3.55 19.35
N VAL A 660 -15.39 -3.18 18.40
CA VAL A 660 -16.46 -2.22 18.65
C VAL A 660 -17.50 -2.79 19.60
N GLY A 661 -17.83 -4.08 19.48
CA GLY A 661 -18.75 -4.77 20.38
C GLY A 661 -18.29 -4.80 21.84
N ASN A 662 -16.99 -4.79 22.09
CA ASN A 662 -16.43 -4.73 23.44
C ASN A 662 -16.46 -3.31 24.07
N HIS A 663 -16.54 -2.27 23.24
CA HIS A 663 -16.40 -0.88 23.67
C HIS A 663 -17.67 -0.03 23.56
N LEU A 664 -18.60 -0.44 22.68
CA LEU A 664 -19.90 0.23 22.51
C LEU A 664 -20.98 -0.53 23.27
N ASN A 665 -21.19 -0.16 24.54
CA ASN A 665 -22.32 -0.66 25.31
C ASN A 665 -23.63 -0.11 24.72
N ASN A 666 -24.46 -0.99 24.15
CA ASN A 666 -25.86 -0.79 23.78
C ASN A 666 -26.20 0.01 22.50
N ASN A 667 -25.25 0.42 21.65
CA ASN A 667 -25.60 1.03 20.38
C ASN A 667 -25.61 -0.01 19.25
N SER A 668 -26.66 -0.01 18.45
CA SER A 668 -26.70 -0.82 17.22
C SER A 668 -25.65 -0.28 16.23
N PHE A 669 -24.78 -1.13 15.76
CA PHE A 669 -23.84 -0.77 14.72
C PHE A 669 -23.78 -1.87 13.64
N VAL A 670 -23.49 -1.45 12.43
CA VAL A 670 -23.29 -2.34 11.29
C VAL A 670 -21.90 -2.12 10.71
N VAL A 671 -21.23 -3.22 10.40
CA VAL A 671 -19.93 -3.20 9.73
C VAL A 671 -20.16 -3.67 8.31
N VAL A 672 -19.76 -2.85 7.35
CA VAL A 672 -19.85 -3.12 5.91
C VAL A 672 -18.47 -3.09 5.28
N GLN A 673 -18.33 -3.76 4.16
CA GLN A 673 -17.10 -3.69 3.37
C GLN A 673 -16.99 -2.32 2.69
N GLY A 674 -15.83 -1.69 2.78
CA GLY A 674 -15.52 -0.38 2.23
C GLY A 674 -14.21 -0.35 1.45
N GLU A 675 -13.57 0.80 1.44
CA GLU A 675 -12.29 1.03 0.75
C GLU A 675 -11.12 0.31 1.42
N GLU A 676 -10.09 -0.02 0.65
CA GLU A 676 -8.93 -0.79 1.13
C GLU A 676 -8.03 -0.03 2.13
N ASN A 677 -8.02 1.30 2.07
CA ASN A 677 -7.06 2.13 2.82
C ASN A 677 -7.72 2.95 3.94
N GLU A 678 -9.00 2.72 4.22
CA GLU A 678 -9.74 3.57 5.13
C GLU A 678 -10.76 2.78 5.94
N ILE A 679 -10.85 3.09 7.23
CA ILE A 679 -11.96 2.68 8.08
C ILE A 679 -12.76 3.94 8.37
N ARG A 680 -14.02 3.99 7.90
CA ARG A 680 -14.88 5.15 8.06
C ARG A 680 -16.10 4.81 8.90
N ALA A 681 -16.37 5.64 9.90
CA ALA A 681 -17.61 5.59 10.66
C ALA A 681 -18.57 6.65 10.16
N TYR A 682 -19.79 6.23 9.94
CA TYR A 682 -20.92 7.11 9.69
C TYR A 682 -21.85 7.04 10.88
N LYS A 683 -22.28 8.18 11.34
CA LYS A 683 -23.24 8.31 12.43
C LYS A 683 -24.44 9.10 11.94
N THR A 684 -25.61 8.60 12.20
CA THR A 684 -26.84 9.38 12.04
C THR A 684 -27.48 9.63 13.36
N ALA A 685 -28.02 10.81 13.51
CA ALA A 685 -28.81 11.18 14.66
C ALA A 685 -30.14 11.81 14.19
N PHE A 686 -31.20 11.47 14.89
CA PHE A 686 -32.51 12.03 14.66
C PHE A 686 -32.71 13.27 15.51
N LEU A 687 -33.29 14.30 14.91
CA LEU A 687 -33.53 15.56 15.55
C LEU A 687 -34.98 15.65 16.05
N PHE A 688 -35.13 16.00 17.31
CA PHE A 688 -36.43 16.11 17.94
C PHE A 688 -36.95 17.53 18.07
N THR A 689 -36.08 18.53 18.00
CA THR A 689 -36.50 19.93 18.14
C THR A 689 -36.03 20.79 16.99
N PRO A 690 -36.83 21.77 16.55
CA PRO A 690 -36.48 22.71 15.50
C PRO A 690 -35.29 23.62 15.86
N HIS A 691 -34.92 23.68 17.14
CA HIS A 691 -33.87 24.54 17.66
C HIS A 691 -32.45 23.93 17.51
N SER A 692 -32.37 22.66 17.15
CA SER A 692 -31.09 21.96 17.09
C SER A 692 -30.30 22.17 15.78
N ILE A 693 -30.87 22.81 14.78
CA ILE A 693 -30.19 23.20 13.55
C ILE A 693 -30.24 24.72 13.44
N SER A 694 -29.07 25.37 13.39
CA SER A 694 -28.95 26.83 13.35
C SER A 694 -29.69 27.46 12.17
N GLY A 695 -29.80 26.76 11.04
CA GLY A 695 -30.56 27.21 9.88
C GLY A 695 -32.07 27.04 9.96
N LEU A 696 -32.60 26.22 10.88
CA LEU A 696 -34.02 25.92 10.98
C LEU A 696 -34.74 26.84 11.97
N ASN A 697 -34.03 27.46 12.90
CA ASN A 697 -34.60 28.47 13.77
C ASN A 697 -34.56 29.85 13.12
N VAL A 698 -35.35 29.99 12.10
CA VAL A 698 -35.38 31.19 11.28
C VAL A 698 -35.76 32.45 12.05
N ASN A 699 -36.60 32.32 13.07
CA ASN A 699 -37.08 33.47 13.83
C ASN A 699 -36.00 34.09 14.73
N GLU A 700 -35.07 33.29 15.30
CA GLU A 700 -34.02 33.80 16.18
C GLU A 700 -32.75 34.18 15.42
N SER A 701 -32.33 33.38 14.43
CA SER A 701 -31.11 33.67 13.65
C SER A 701 -31.28 34.91 12.77
N PHE A 702 -32.50 35.22 12.31
CA PHE A 702 -32.81 36.43 11.57
C PHE A 702 -33.08 37.67 12.44
N ALA A 703 -33.46 37.49 13.70
CA ALA A 703 -33.80 38.60 14.58
C ALA A 703 -32.59 39.42 15.09
N ASN A 704 -31.38 38.84 15.07
CA ASN A 704 -30.21 39.39 15.77
C ASN A 704 -29.15 40.03 14.86
N SER A 705 -29.39 40.16 13.55
CA SER A 705 -28.34 40.65 12.65
C SER A 705 -28.86 41.66 11.62
N ASN A 706 -27.93 42.22 10.81
CA ASN A 706 -28.21 42.96 9.58
C ASN A 706 -29.16 42.21 8.60
N GLU A 707 -29.54 41.00 8.94
CA GLU A 707 -30.46 40.12 8.25
C GLU A 707 -31.95 40.55 8.36
N ALA A 708 -32.27 41.49 9.25
CA ALA A 708 -33.55 42.14 9.23
C ALA A 708 -33.93 42.74 7.88
N SER A 709 -32.90 43.16 7.11
CA SER A 709 -33.10 43.65 5.74
C SER A 709 -33.42 42.51 4.76
N VAL A 710 -32.93 41.28 4.98
CA VAL A 710 -33.28 40.09 4.16
C VAL A 710 -34.75 39.73 4.38
N ILE A 711 -35.18 39.72 5.65
CA ILE A 711 -36.57 39.47 6.00
C ILE A 711 -37.45 40.55 5.38
N GLU A 712 -37.03 41.81 5.41
CA GLU A 712 -37.77 42.90 4.80
C GLU A 712 -37.84 42.78 3.27
N THR A 713 -36.77 42.35 2.62
CA THR A 713 -36.72 42.08 1.17
C THR A 713 -37.63 40.88 0.82
N LEU A 714 -37.61 39.83 1.64
CA LEU A 714 -38.54 38.70 1.51
C LEU A 714 -40.00 39.15 1.71
N LYS A 715 -40.25 40.06 2.66
CA LYS A 715 -41.56 40.66 2.93
C LYS A 715 -42.11 41.49 1.77
N GLN A 716 -41.19 42.13 1.01
CA GLN A 716 -41.57 42.93 -0.16
C GLN A 716 -41.90 42.10 -1.40
N GLY A 717 -41.68 40.79 -1.37
CA GLY A 717 -42.00 39.89 -2.47
C GLY A 717 -41.01 39.88 -3.63
N ARG A 718 -40.02 40.77 -3.62
CA ARG A 718 -39.09 40.97 -4.77
C ARG A 718 -38.24 39.75 -5.09
N TYR A 719 -37.96 38.91 -4.09
CA TYR A 719 -37.27 37.65 -4.21
C TYR A 719 -38.02 36.56 -3.43
N SER A 720 -39.37 36.57 -3.54
CA SER A 720 -40.17 35.57 -2.84
C SER A 720 -39.64 34.17 -3.18
N PRO A 721 -39.11 33.41 -2.22
CA PRO A 721 -38.64 32.08 -2.45
C PRO A 721 -39.75 31.08 -2.67
N PHE A 722 -41.00 31.52 -2.42
CA PHE A 722 -42.18 30.66 -2.48
C PHE A 722 -42.59 30.43 -3.93
N THR A 723 -42.84 29.19 -4.24
CA THR A 723 -43.26 28.74 -5.55
C THR A 723 -44.76 28.49 -5.68
N ASP A 724 -45.48 28.63 -4.57
CA ASP A 724 -46.93 28.40 -4.47
C ASP A 724 -47.61 29.53 -3.68
N LYS A 725 -48.82 29.89 -4.06
CA LYS A 725 -49.63 30.88 -3.35
C LYS A 725 -49.95 30.49 -1.89
N ASN A 726 -50.06 29.20 -1.62
CA ASN A 726 -50.30 28.72 -0.26
C ASN A 726 -49.10 29.03 0.64
N TYR A 727 -47.88 28.86 0.16
CA TYR A 727 -46.67 29.21 0.88
C TYR A 727 -46.52 30.72 1.04
N GLN A 728 -46.87 31.50 0.03
CA GLN A 728 -46.93 32.96 0.16
C GLN A 728 -47.89 33.40 1.25
N ASN A 729 -49.07 32.76 1.36
CA ASN A 729 -50.01 33.02 2.42
C ASN A 729 -49.49 32.66 3.81
N LEU A 730 -48.81 31.51 3.94
CA LEU A 730 -48.14 31.09 5.17
C LEU A 730 -47.03 32.06 5.55
N TYR A 731 -46.22 32.47 4.59
CA TYR A 731 -45.18 33.46 4.76
C TYR A 731 -45.78 34.82 5.21
N ASN A 732 -46.85 35.26 4.59
CA ASN A 732 -47.53 36.48 4.97
C ASN A 732 -48.17 36.40 6.36
N ALA A 733 -48.59 35.20 6.80
CA ALA A 733 -49.09 34.98 8.16
C ALA A 733 -47.97 35.03 9.21
N THR A 734 -46.74 34.54 8.87
CA THR A 734 -45.57 34.63 9.75
C THR A 734 -44.95 36.04 9.82
N LYS A 735 -45.34 36.96 8.92
CA LYS A 735 -44.93 38.36 8.96
C LYS A 735 -45.50 39.13 10.19
N GLY A 736 -46.52 38.61 10.79
CA GLY A 736 -47.14 39.22 11.96
C GLY A 736 -46.58 38.80 13.31
N LEU A 737 -45.60 37.89 13.28
CA LEU A 737 -44.85 37.44 14.43
C LEU A 737 -43.44 38.01 14.40
#